data_591376a16ac79392fb681dc21b798272
#
_entry.id   591376a16ac79392fb681dc21b798272
#
_cell.length_a   1.000
_cell.length_b   1.000
_cell.length_c   1.000
_cell.angle_alpha   90.00
_cell.angle_beta   90.00
_cell.angle_gamma   90.00
#
_symmetry.space_group_name_H-M   'P 1'
#
loop_
_entity.id
_entity.type
_entity.pdbx_description
1 polymer ?
#
loop_
_entity_poly.entity_id
_entity_poly.type
_entity_poly.pdbx_seq_one_letter_code
_entity_poly.pdbx_strand_id
1 'polypeptide(L)'
;MRIQNIRRALIGVAAATAATFALPRPVRSQGIAALDEAISGLSVPMRVLVIAAHPDDEDTQLITWLARGRHVETAYLALTRGDGGQNLLGNELGDALGAIRTEELLAARRIDGGRQYFTRAYDFGFSKSSDETFRHWPRDSILRDVVTVVRSFKPHVIVAMFSGTPRDGHGHHQASGILAREAYDVAGDTVRIPRSATAGLGGWTPLKFYRGAWSAAATDPVLRINVGEFNAMLGRSYAEIAAQSRSQHKSQAFGSIQPKGARFTQVRREATRVNESQPAGAERSLFDGIDTTWVRFKTVSTEPPVAQEIDRVQSLVEQVKATPYLRDPSSAVGPLTVLAGELARFGVAPNDFARTHPGVKVVGALPASADLREAATIAYRKAVDAIALASGVAVEATIPREQIATGDSTPLTVTVYNRGRLAVQADPSYIVHCQRSRPMPGGRAPRDSVMLWNDSTATILPDSARTWRGFECAQSERPVDGPYWLSPPRQGDMFAKASLVESENQATRGAVVRVRLSVGTPPGYPVELDVPVVYRYADPLRGDVSRPLAFVPELSVTLDRAVEYAPARTPLVRQLRVEVRSAATVSRDVRVSLRLPNGLRVDSAARSVTLPAYGAVRSATFTIRGELVPGRHIISAIAESDGRRYATGYTAIEYDHIRPQRLYRDATVAIEAVDLKVPADAVIAYIQGVGDNSAPMLQQLGLRVTALNPADIPKTDLSRFNAIVVGSRAYESNDALVANNAALLDYVKKGGTMVVQYGQYEMTRAGMMPYPITLARPADRVTDETSPVRLLDPKARVLTYPNTITESDFSGWIQDRTLYMPRTHAGEYAGVLSTNDPSEPPNDGPILVAKYGAGTYVYTTLAFFRQLPNGVPGAARLFVNLLAAKAPEKVVVP
;
A
#
# COMPACT_ATOMS: atom_id res chain seq x y z
N MET A 1 -36.44 30.96 27.05
CA MET A 1 -35.41 31.69 26.32
C MET A 1 -33.98 31.46 26.85
N ARG A 2 -33.71 30.38 27.60
CA ARG A 2 -32.36 30.01 28.08
C ARG A 2 -31.84 28.62 27.62
N ILE A 3 -32.62 27.87 26.89
CA ILE A 3 -32.25 26.50 26.42
C ILE A 3 -31.76 26.52 24.95
N GLN A 4 -32.07 27.58 24.19
CA GLN A 4 -31.61 27.68 22.79
C GLN A 4 -30.17 28.18 22.63
N ASN A 5 -29.60 28.85 23.67
CA ASN A 5 -28.25 29.37 23.59
C ASN A 5 -27.14 28.35 23.95
N ILE A 6 -27.50 27.24 24.61
CA ILE A 6 -26.54 26.20 24.96
C ILE A 6 -26.28 25.24 23.76
N ARG A 7 -27.29 25.07 22.88
CA ARG A 7 -27.10 24.26 21.65
C ARG A 7 -26.27 24.98 20.57
N ARG A 8 -26.25 26.32 20.57
CA ARG A 8 -25.40 27.08 19.62
C ARG A 8 -23.94 27.19 20.06
N ALA A 9 -23.66 27.10 21.36
CA ALA A 9 -22.28 27.12 21.90
C ALA A 9 -21.60 25.73 21.74
N LEU A 10 -22.33 24.63 21.75
CA LEU A 10 -21.78 23.28 21.54
C LEU A 10 -21.52 22.93 20.07
N ILE A 11 -22.22 23.62 19.14
CA ILE A 11 -21.95 23.47 17.68
C ILE A 11 -20.75 24.34 17.25
N GLY A 12 -20.46 25.42 17.99
CA GLY A 12 -19.32 26.29 17.68
C GLY A 12 -17.96 25.76 18.13
N VAL A 13 -17.89 24.83 19.08
CA VAL A 13 -16.63 24.25 19.57
C VAL A 13 -16.24 22.97 18.82
N ALA A 14 -17.20 22.26 18.24
CA ALA A 14 -16.92 21.11 17.36
C ALA A 14 -16.51 21.50 15.93
N ALA A 15 -16.72 22.77 15.52
CA ALA A 15 -16.33 23.24 14.19
C ALA A 15 -14.94 23.90 14.15
N ALA A 16 -14.29 24.12 15.31
CA ALA A 16 -13.00 24.82 15.38
C ALA A 16 -11.77 23.89 15.41
N THR A 17 -11.95 22.56 15.44
CA THR A 17 -10.84 21.59 15.43
C THR A 17 -10.74 20.77 14.15
N ALA A 18 -11.57 21.04 13.14
CA ALA A 18 -11.48 20.42 11.81
C ALA A 18 -10.99 21.40 10.74
N ALA A 19 -10.05 22.30 11.10
CA ALA A 19 -9.18 22.93 10.11
C ALA A 19 -8.11 21.91 9.69
N THR A 20 -8.53 20.79 9.13
CA THR A 20 -7.64 19.91 8.40
C THR A 20 -7.18 20.65 7.16
N PHE A 21 -5.92 21.02 7.16
CA PHE A 21 -5.21 21.51 6.01
C PHE A 21 -5.59 20.67 4.79
N ALA A 22 -6.33 21.25 3.86
CA ALA A 22 -6.46 20.74 2.52
C ALA A 22 -5.04 20.72 1.95
N LEU A 23 -4.38 19.57 2.01
CA LEU A 23 -3.08 19.38 1.38
C LEU A 23 -3.27 19.66 -0.10
N PRO A 24 -2.45 20.52 -0.71
CA PRO A 24 -2.54 20.77 -2.14
C PRO A 24 -2.43 19.43 -2.86
N ARG A 25 -3.43 19.10 -3.67
CA ARG A 25 -3.33 17.97 -4.58
C ARG A 25 -2.04 18.13 -5.37
N PRO A 26 -1.23 17.07 -5.57
CA PRO A 26 -0.08 17.18 -6.43
C PRO A 26 -0.57 17.67 -7.79
N VAL A 27 -0.15 18.86 -8.17
CA VAL A 27 -0.44 19.40 -9.48
C VAL A 27 0.32 18.52 -10.46
N ARG A 28 -0.40 17.63 -11.17
CA ARG A 28 0.15 17.00 -12.36
C ARG A 28 0.55 18.13 -13.28
N SER A 29 1.75 18.04 -13.86
CA SER A 29 2.10 18.91 -14.98
C SER A 29 0.96 18.83 -15.99
N GLN A 30 0.29 19.93 -16.25
CA GLN A 30 -0.80 20.02 -17.20
C GLN A 30 -0.43 21.05 -18.26
N GLY A 31 -1.05 20.94 -19.41
CA GLY A 31 -0.79 21.84 -20.51
C GLY A 31 0.64 21.70 -21.06
N ILE A 32 1.31 22.84 -21.24
CA ILE A 32 2.57 22.89 -21.99
C ILE A 32 3.72 22.16 -21.32
N ALA A 33 3.81 22.15 -20.00
CA ALA A 33 4.86 21.43 -19.29
C ALA A 33 4.74 19.91 -19.46
N ALA A 34 3.51 19.38 -19.44
CA ALA A 34 3.27 17.96 -19.68
C ALA A 34 3.55 17.58 -21.15
N LEU A 35 3.21 18.46 -22.08
CA LEU A 35 3.52 18.27 -23.49
C LEU A 35 5.03 18.26 -23.71
N ASP A 36 5.77 19.18 -23.10
CA ASP A 36 7.24 19.24 -23.19
C ASP A 36 7.89 17.98 -22.62
N GLU A 37 7.42 17.48 -21.47
CA GLU A 37 7.89 16.21 -20.90
C GLU A 37 7.65 15.03 -21.85
N ALA A 38 6.45 14.93 -22.43
CA ALA A 38 6.10 13.85 -23.35
C ALA A 38 6.96 13.90 -24.63
N ILE A 39 7.13 15.07 -25.24
CA ILE A 39 7.95 15.27 -26.44
C ILE A 39 9.43 15.00 -26.16
N SER A 40 9.96 15.54 -25.05
CA SER A 40 11.36 15.32 -24.65
C SER A 40 11.66 13.84 -24.42
N GLY A 41 10.69 13.13 -23.85
CA GLY A 41 10.77 11.68 -23.61
C GLY A 41 10.81 10.80 -24.86
N LEU A 42 10.46 11.33 -26.04
CA LEU A 42 10.53 10.60 -27.32
C LEU A 42 11.98 10.35 -27.77
N SER A 43 12.91 11.21 -27.36
CA SER A 43 14.33 11.13 -27.79
C SER A 43 15.20 10.19 -26.96
N VAL A 44 14.70 9.66 -25.81
CA VAL A 44 15.51 8.89 -24.87
C VAL A 44 14.92 7.48 -24.68
N PRO A 45 15.25 6.50 -25.54
CA PRO A 45 14.73 5.13 -25.44
C PRO A 45 15.49 4.30 -24.38
N MET A 46 15.76 4.87 -23.21
CA MET A 46 16.53 4.24 -22.13
C MET A 46 15.63 3.89 -20.96
N ARG A 47 16.02 2.85 -20.22
CA ARG A 47 15.27 2.33 -19.05
C ARG A 47 16.21 2.08 -17.87
N VAL A 48 15.79 2.53 -16.69
CA VAL A 48 16.50 2.30 -15.41
C VAL A 48 15.55 1.65 -14.41
N LEU A 49 16.00 0.59 -13.76
CA LEU A 49 15.28 -0.10 -12.70
C LEU A 49 15.99 0.13 -11.37
N VAL A 50 15.31 0.75 -10.43
CA VAL A 50 15.74 0.87 -9.03
C VAL A 50 15.13 -0.27 -8.23
N ILE A 51 15.91 -0.94 -7.38
CA ILE A 51 15.46 -2.11 -6.60
C ILE A 51 15.78 -1.89 -5.12
N ALA A 52 14.75 -2.07 -4.26
CA ALA A 52 14.91 -2.11 -2.81
C ALA A 52 13.88 -3.03 -2.14
N ALA A 53 13.82 -3.05 -0.82
CA ALA A 53 13.02 -4.00 -0.05
C ALA A 53 11.56 -3.54 0.15
N HIS A 54 11.34 -2.27 0.55
CA HIS A 54 10.02 -1.79 1.00
C HIS A 54 9.57 -0.55 0.22
N PRO A 55 8.27 -0.21 0.26
CA PRO A 55 7.80 1.14 -0.04
C PRO A 55 8.48 2.14 0.92
N ASP A 56 9.12 3.19 0.40
CA ASP A 56 9.91 4.22 1.09
C ASP A 56 11.44 4.03 1.11
N ASP A 57 11.95 2.90 0.67
CA ASP A 57 13.41 2.68 0.53
C ASP A 57 13.99 3.29 -0.75
N GLU A 58 13.14 3.71 -1.68
CA GLU A 58 13.59 4.26 -2.95
C GLU A 58 14.29 5.62 -2.80
N ASP A 59 15.29 5.85 -3.63
CA ASP A 59 15.83 7.19 -3.84
C ASP A 59 14.90 8.00 -4.74
N THR A 60 13.91 8.68 -4.12
CA THR A 60 12.97 9.54 -4.83
C THR A 60 13.65 10.65 -5.60
N GLN A 61 14.85 11.10 -5.16
CA GLN A 61 15.64 12.14 -5.85
C GLN A 61 16.20 11.63 -7.17
N LEU A 62 16.80 10.42 -7.15
CA LEU A 62 17.31 9.79 -8.36
C LEU A 62 16.18 9.47 -9.34
N ILE A 63 15.07 8.91 -8.87
CA ILE A 63 13.91 8.58 -9.72
C ILE A 63 13.36 9.83 -10.37
N THR A 64 13.16 10.92 -9.60
CA THR A 64 12.65 12.19 -10.14
C THR A 64 13.59 12.77 -11.17
N TRP A 65 14.90 12.80 -10.89
CA TRP A 65 15.90 13.34 -11.81
C TRP A 65 15.96 12.53 -13.13
N LEU A 66 15.89 11.19 -13.03
CA LEU A 66 15.86 10.33 -14.22
C LEU A 66 14.58 10.51 -15.02
N ALA A 67 13.42 10.39 -14.39
CA ALA A 67 12.12 10.39 -15.06
C ALA A 67 11.74 11.78 -15.57
N ARG A 68 11.76 12.81 -14.69
CA ARG A 68 11.33 14.17 -15.03
C ARG A 68 12.44 15.01 -15.64
N GLY A 69 13.71 14.75 -15.25
CA GLY A 69 14.84 15.58 -15.68
C GLY A 69 15.59 15.05 -16.88
N ARG A 70 15.69 13.74 -17.01
CA ARG A 70 16.41 13.10 -18.14
C ARG A 70 15.46 12.33 -19.06
N HIS A 71 14.17 12.32 -18.74
CA HIS A 71 13.08 11.67 -19.48
C HIS A 71 13.30 10.18 -19.74
N VAL A 72 14.14 9.57 -18.89
CA VAL A 72 14.44 8.14 -18.91
C VAL A 72 13.25 7.38 -18.32
N GLU A 73 12.83 6.33 -18.98
CA GLU A 73 11.82 5.43 -18.41
C GLU A 73 12.38 4.77 -17.16
N THR A 74 11.90 5.18 -16.02
CA THR A 74 12.43 4.77 -14.72
C THR A 74 11.39 3.97 -13.96
N ALA A 75 11.78 2.84 -13.39
CA ALA A 75 10.91 2.02 -12.55
C ALA A 75 11.53 1.77 -11.19
N TYR A 76 10.67 1.58 -10.19
CA TYR A 76 11.03 1.08 -8.88
C TYR A 76 10.44 -0.31 -8.67
N LEU A 77 11.24 -1.24 -8.20
CA LEU A 77 10.83 -2.54 -7.70
C LEU A 77 11.02 -2.58 -6.19
N ALA A 78 9.92 -2.58 -5.44
CA ALA A 78 9.91 -2.93 -4.04
C ALA A 78 9.69 -4.44 -3.91
N LEU A 79 10.52 -5.15 -3.14
CA LEU A 79 10.34 -6.58 -2.97
C LEU A 79 9.04 -6.89 -2.23
N THR A 80 8.68 -6.07 -1.24
CA THR A 80 7.47 -6.22 -0.42
C THR A 80 6.53 -5.03 -0.58
N ARG A 81 5.37 -5.12 0.06
CA ARG A 81 4.38 -4.04 0.16
C ARG A 81 4.42 -3.32 1.51
N GLY A 82 5.34 -3.71 2.40
CA GLY A 82 5.53 -3.07 3.71
C GLY A 82 4.47 -3.44 4.75
N ASP A 83 3.87 -4.62 4.62
CA ASP A 83 2.82 -5.14 5.49
C ASP A 83 3.26 -5.28 6.94
N GLY A 84 4.55 -5.59 7.18
CA GLY A 84 5.15 -5.81 8.50
C GLY A 84 5.46 -4.56 9.30
N GLY A 85 5.28 -3.37 8.71
CA GLY A 85 5.56 -2.09 9.36
C GLY A 85 4.59 -1.71 10.48
N GLN A 86 4.69 -0.46 10.91
CA GLN A 86 3.72 0.20 11.80
C GLN A 86 3.02 1.33 11.06
N ASN A 87 1.80 1.67 11.47
CA ASN A 87 0.99 2.71 10.85
C ASN A 87 0.84 3.91 11.80
N LEU A 88 1.39 5.06 11.40
CA LEU A 88 1.25 6.30 12.18
C LEU A 88 -0.04 7.07 11.89
N LEU A 89 -0.81 6.67 10.85
CA LEU A 89 -2.07 7.31 10.48
C LEU A 89 -3.27 6.68 11.16
N GLY A 90 -3.22 5.36 11.40
CA GLY A 90 -4.36 4.59 11.88
C GLY A 90 -3.95 3.28 12.54
N ASN A 91 -4.91 2.39 12.66
CA ASN A 91 -4.74 1.12 13.35
C ASN A 91 -4.61 -0.08 12.41
N GLU A 92 -4.51 0.17 11.10
CA GLU A 92 -4.36 -0.88 10.10
C GLU A 92 -2.95 -1.47 10.16
N LEU A 93 -2.87 -2.79 10.27
CA LEU A 93 -1.65 -3.60 10.27
C LEU A 93 -1.79 -4.75 9.27
N GLY A 94 -0.69 -5.41 8.94
CA GLY A 94 -0.66 -6.54 8.02
C GLY A 94 -1.14 -6.16 6.62
N ASP A 95 -1.96 -7.00 6.00
CA ASP A 95 -2.47 -6.80 4.63
C ASP A 95 -3.11 -5.42 4.41
N ALA A 96 -3.75 -4.87 5.44
CA ALA A 96 -4.37 -3.54 5.38
C ALA A 96 -3.31 -2.44 5.29
N LEU A 97 -2.24 -2.53 6.06
CA LEU A 97 -1.11 -1.61 5.97
C LEU A 97 -0.38 -1.75 4.63
N GLY A 98 -0.19 -2.99 4.14
CA GLY A 98 0.39 -3.25 2.82
C GLY A 98 -0.41 -2.60 1.69
N ALA A 99 -1.74 -2.58 1.79
CA ALA A 99 -2.60 -1.88 0.85
C ALA A 99 -2.42 -0.35 0.91
N ILE A 100 -2.32 0.23 2.12
CA ILE A 100 -2.04 1.65 2.33
C ILE A 100 -0.69 2.01 1.73
N ARG A 101 0.39 1.31 2.11
CA ARG A 101 1.75 1.60 1.66
C ARG A 101 1.93 1.40 0.16
N THR A 102 1.22 0.42 -0.43
CA THR A 102 1.17 0.26 -1.89
C THR A 102 0.58 1.51 -2.56
N GLU A 103 -0.54 2.04 -2.06
CA GLU A 103 -1.16 3.24 -2.62
C GLU A 103 -0.34 4.51 -2.36
N GLU A 104 0.33 4.61 -1.22
CA GLU A 104 1.28 5.69 -0.92
C GLU A 104 2.43 5.71 -1.93
N LEU A 105 2.99 4.53 -2.23
CA LEU A 105 4.04 4.38 -3.22
C LEU A 105 3.55 4.73 -4.63
N LEU A 106 2.33 4.31 -5.01
CA LEU A 106 1.71 4.71 -6.27
C LEU A 106 1.42 6.21 -6.33
N ALA A 107 1.10 6.85 -5.20
CA ALA A 107 0.95 8.31 -5.10
C ALA A 107 2.30 9.01 -5.31
N ALA A 108 3.39 8.48 -4.75
CA ALA A 108 4.75 8.97 -4.96
C ALA A 108 5.13 8.88 -6.44
N ARG A 109 4.88 7.73 -7.10
CA ARG A 109 5.17 7.54 -8.55
C ARG A 109 4.41 8.52 -9.44
N ARG A 110 3.18 8.89 -9.10
CA ARG A 110 2.44 9.93 -9.83
C ARG A 110 3.10 11.31 -9.78
N ILE A 111 3.92 11.58 -8.76
CA ILE A 111 4.64 12.84 -8.59
C ILE A 111 5.99 12.79 -9.30
N ASP A 112 6.81 11.78 -9.02
CA ASP A 112 8.18 11.69 -9.53
C ASP A 112 8.28 11.12 -10.96
N GLY A 113 7.21 10.54 -11.50
CA GLY A 113 7.15 10.03 -12.89
C GLY A 113 7.68 8.61 -13.05
N GLY A 114 8.07 7.93 -11.99
CA GLY A 114 8.50 6.53 -12.03
C GLY A 114 7.34 5.55 -12.19
N ARG A 115 7.66 4.33 -12.64
CA ARG A 115 6.76 3.16 -12.65
C ARG A 115 6.97 2.32 -11.41
N GLN A 116 6.00 1.49 -11.04
CA GLN A 116 6.07 0.67 -9.84
C GLN A 116 5.87 -0.81 -10.13
N TYR A 117 6.75 -1.63 -9.53
CA TYR A 117 6.64 -3.10 -9.51
C TYR A 117 6.78 -3.63 -8.09
N PHE A 118 6.25 -4.85 -7.86
CA PHE A 118 6.38 -5.59 -6.62
C PHE A 118 6.67 -7.06 -6.91
N THR A 119 7.32 -7.73 -5.96
CA THR A 119 7.39 -9.19 -5.94
C THR A 119 6.22 -9.77 -5.14
N ARG A 120 6.21 -11.09 -4.92
CA ARG A 120 5.25 -11.78 -4.07
C ARG A 120 5.69 -11.91 -2.62
N ALA A 121 6.83 -11.35 -2.23
CA ALA A 121 7.30 -11.40 -0.86
C ALA A 121 6.34 -10.62 0.06
N TYR A 122 5.90 -11.28 1.14
CA TYR A 122 5.20 -10.62 2.22
C TYR A 122 6.20 -10.01 3.19
N ASP A 123 5.95 -8.81 3.66
CA ASP A 123 6.75 -8.20 4.72
C ASP A 123 6.32 -8.78 6.07
N PHE A 124 7.09 -9.72 6.57
CA PHE A 124 6.84 -10.37 7.86
C PHE A 124 7.39 -9.58 9.05
N GLY A 125 7.92 -8.38 8.84
CA GLY A 125 8.51 -7.52 9.86
C GLY A 125 10.02 -7.48 9.79
N PHE A 126 10.65 -7.00 10.86
CA PHE A 126 12.10 -6.82 10.89
C PHE A 126 12.83 -8.16 11.01
N SER A 127 13.88 -8.32 10.23
CA SER A 127 14.87 -9.41 10.34
C SER A 127 16.28 -8.83 10.49
N LYS A 128 17.18 -9.55 11.13
CA LYS A 128 18.55 -9.08 11.41
C LYS A 128 19.55 -9.41 10.30
N SER A 129 19.24 -10.44 9.51
CA SER A 129 20.15 -10.91 8.47
C SER A 129 19.38 -11.40 7.24
N SER A 130 20.09 -11.46 6.09
CA SER A 130 19.58 -12.09 4.88
C SER A 130 19.26 -13.58 5.08
N ASP A 131 20.02 -14.28 5.91
CA ASP A 131 19.78 -15.71 6.19
C ASP A 131 18.46 -15.90 6.93
N GLU A 132 18.15 -15.05 7.90
CA GLU A 132 16.86 -15.02 8.57
C GLU A 132 15.76 -14.73 7.56
N THR A 133 15.92 -13.73 6.71
CA THR A 133 14.94 -13.36 5.68
C THR A 133 14.67 -14.52 4.73
N PHE A 134 15.69 -15.23 4.29
CA PHE A 134 15.53 -16.36 3.37
C PHE A 134 14.97 -17.63 4.01
N ARG A 135 14.83 -17.69 5.33
CA ARG A 135 14.01 -18.74 5.98
C ARG A 135 12.50 -18.51 5.73
N HIS A 136 12.10 -17.23 5.65
CA HIS A 136 10.72 -16.81 5.38
C HIS A 136 10.44 -16.72 3.87
N TRP A 137 11.36 -16.15 3.11
CA TRP A 137 11.22 -15.99 1.65
C TRP A 137 11.96 -17.12 0.94
N PRO A 138 11.26 -18.00 0.20
CA PRO A 138 11.93 -18.97 -0.66
C PRO A 138 12.78 -18.23 -1.70
N ARG A 139 14.10 -18.17 -1.46
CA ARG A 139 15.06 -17.33 -2.19
C ARG A 139 14.93 -17.43 -3.70
N ASP A 140 14.86 -18.67 -4.24
CA ASP A 140 14.73 -18.90 -5.68
C ASP A 140 13.41 -18.40 -6.25
N SER A 141 12.34 -18.37 -5.44
CA SER A 141 11.03 -17.87 -5.88
C SER A 141 11.06 -16.35 -6.00
N ILE A 142 11.66 -15.65 -5.01
CA ILE A 142 11.78 -14.18 -5.09
C ILE A 142 12.78 -13.78 -6.17
N LEU A 143 13.90 -14.51 -6.35
CA LEU A 143 14.81 -14.26 -7.46
C LEU A 143 14.09 -14.37 -8.82
N ARG A 144 13.23 -15.38 -9.01
CA ARG A 144 12.42 -15.51 -10.24
C ARG A 144 11.48 -14.34 -10.43
N ASP A 145 10.91 -13.81 -9.36
CA ASP A 145 10.05 -12.63 -9.42
C ASP A 145 10.84 -11.41 -9.85
N VAL A 146 12.00 -11.14 -9.26
CA VAL A 146 12.90 -10.05 -9.65
C VAL A 146 13.32 -10.18 -11.12
N VAL A 147 13.74 -11.39 -11.53
CA VAL A 147 14.10 -11.67 -12.94
C VAL A 147 12.91 -11.50 -13.87
N THR A 148 11.70 -11.85 -13.45
CA THR A 148 10.49 -11.61 -14.25
C THR A 148 10.28 -10.12 -14.50
N VAL A 149 10.45 -9.28 -13.49
CA VAL A 149 10.37 -7.82 -13.65
C VAL A 149 11.48 -7.31 -14.55
N VAL A 150 12.73 -7.76 -14.35
CA VAL A 150 13.87 -7.38 -15.24
C VAL A 150 13.59 -7.75 -16.69
N ARG A 151 13.09 -8.95 -16.96
CA ARG A 151 12.76 -9.41 -18.32
C ARG A 151 11.54 -8.71 -18.92
N SER A 152 10.60 -8.29 -18.09
CA SER A 152 9.43 -7.51 -18.53
C SER A 152 9.79 -6.08 -18.85
N PHE A 153 10.42 -5.37 -17.91
CA PHE A 153 10.76 -3.96 -18.03
C PHE A 153 11.99 -3.70 -18.91
N LYS A 154 12.90 -4.68 -19.02
CA LYS A 154 14.13 -4.64 -19.86
C LYS A 154 15.03 -3.43 -19.54
N PRO A 155 15.46 -3.22 -18.27
CA PRO A 155 16.29 -2.08 -17.91
C PRO A 155 17.70 -2.19 -18.53
N HIS A 156 18.25 -1.07 -18.99
CA HIS A 156 19.66 -0.99 -19.39
C HIS A 156 20.58 -0.84 -18.19
N VAL A 157 20.08 -0.16 -17.14
CA VAL A 157 20.79 0.05 -15.89
C VAL A 157 19.91 -0.44 -14.73
N ILE A 158 20.52 -1.17 -13.82
CA ILE A 158 19.92 -1.51 -12.52
C ILE A 158 20.65 -0.72 -11.43
N VAL A 159 19.90 -0.12 -10.50
CA VAL A 159 20.40 0.53 -9.30
C VAL A 159 19.82 -0.18 -8.09
N ALA A 160 20.65 -0.93 -7.35
CA ALA A 160 20.25 -1.51 -6.06
C ALA A 160 20.46 -0.48 -4.95
N MET A 161 19.45 -0.28 -4.11
CA MET A 161 19.56 0.69 -3.01
C MET A 161 20.45 0.18 -1.89
N PHE A 162 20.47 -1.13 -1.65
CA PHE A 162 21.18 -1.77 -0.56
C PHE A 162 22.39 -2.60 -1.02
N SER A 163 23.33 -2.80 -0.08
CA SER A 163 24.61 -3.43 -0.36
C SER A 163 24.58 -4.96 -0.42
N GLY A 164 23.56 -5.58 0.15
CA GLY A 164 23.52 -7.02 0.35
C GLY A 164 24.44 -7.50 1.49
N THR A 165 24.89 -6.61 2.37
CA THR A 165 25.78 -6.91 3.48
C THR A 165 25.15 -6.53 4.83
N PRO A 166 25.69 -7.00 5.96
CA PRO A 166 25.19 -6.62 7.29
C PRO A 166 25.16 -5.10 7.57
N ARG A 167 25.87 -4.28 6.79
CA ARG A 167 25.82 -2.80 6.89
C ARG A 167 24.44 -2.24 6.60
N ASP A 168 23.60 -2.96 5.86
CA ASP A 168 22.23 -2.55 5.54
C ASP A 168 21.29 -2.66 6.74
N GLY A 169 21.74 -3.27 7.83
CA GLY A 169 21.03 -3.38 9.12
C GLY A 169 19.86 -4.35 9.10
N HIS A 170 18.88 -4.15 8.23
CA HIS A 170 17.71 -5.01 8.10
C HIS A 170 17.95 -6.15 7.11
N GLY A 171 17.54 -7.38 7.46
CA GLY A 171 17.72 -8.55 6.60
C GLY A 171 17.00 -8.44 5.25
N HIS A 172 15.81 -7.82 5.19
CA HIS A 172 15.12 -7.55 3.93
C HIS A 172 15.96 -6.63 3.02
N HIS A 173 16.62 -5.61 3.58
CA HIS A 173 17.53 -4.74 2.82
C HIS A 173 18.69 -5.55 2.25
N GLN A 174 19.35 -6.38 3.09
CA GLN A 174 20.43 -7.27 2.65
C GLN A 174 19.94 -8.23 1.55
N ALA A 175 18.79 -8.88 1.73
CA ALA A 175 18.21 -9.78 0.75
C ALA A 175 17.91 -9.07 -0.59
N SER A 176 17.38 -7.84 -0.55
CA SER A 176 17.11 -7.07 -1.75
C SER A 176 18.36 -6.74 -2.54
N GLY A 177 19.47 -6.36 -1.86
CA GLY A 177 20.77 -6.09 -2.49
C GLY A 177 21.37 -7.35 -3.13
N ILE A 178 21.31 -8.50 -2.43
CA ILE A 178 21.76 -9.81 -2.95
C ILE A 178 20.97 -10.19 -4.20
N LEU A 179 19.63 -10.15 -4.13
CA LEU A 179 18.74 -10.58 -5.23
C LEU A 179 18.85 -9.64 -6.44
N ALA A 180 19.02 -8.33 -6.22
CA ALA A 180 19.21 -7.36 -7.30
C ALA A 180 20.51 -7.65 -8.07
N ARG A 181 21.62 -7.95 -7.36
CA ARG A 181 22.88 -8.30 -7.97
C ARG A 181 22.79 -9.63 -8.74
N GLU A 182 22.20 -10.65 -8.12
CA GLU A 182 22.03 -11.94 -8.79
C GLU A 182 21.13 -11.83 -10.03
N ALA A 183 20.05 -11.07 -9.95
CA ALA A 183 19.17 -10.84 -11.11
C ALA A 183 19.90 -10.14 -12.24
N TYR A 184 20.77 -9.15 -11.96
CA TYR A 184 21.64 -8.55 -12.97
C TYR A 184 22.47 -9.60 -13.68
N ASP A 185 23.03 -10.55 -12.95
CA ASP A 185 23.91 -11.57 -13.49
C ASP A 185 23.19 -12.63 -14.33
N VAL A 186 21.95 -13.05 -13.91
CA VAL A 186 21.27 -14.22 -14.48
C VAL A 186 20.04 -13.94 -15.34
N ALA A 187 19.54 -12.70 -15.40
CA ALA A 187 18.29 -12.41 -16.13
C ALA A 187 18.39 -12.66 -17.63
N GLY A 188 19.60 -12.64 -18.19
CA GLY A 188 19.85 -13.03 -19.59
C GLY A 188 19.88 -14.54 -19.83
N ASP A 189 20.15 -15.34 -18.80
CA ASP A 189 20.31 -16.79 -18.91
C ASP A 189 18.96 -17.52 -18.81
N THR A 190 18.48 -18.00 -19.96
CA THR A 190 17.22 -18.75 -20.06
C THR A 190 17.39 -20.25 -19.78
N VAL A 191 18.62 -20.73 -19.56
CA VAL A 191 18.90 -22.10 -19.11
C VAL A 191 18.79 -22.15 -17.58
N ARG A 192 19.46 -21.24 -16.88
CA ARG A 192 19.40 -21.16 -15.41
C ARG A 192 18.01 -20.76 -14.93
N ILE A 193 17.37 -19.78 -15.58
CA ILE A 193 16.00 -19.39 -15.29
C ILE A 193 15.16 -19.53 -16.57
N PRO A 194 14.44 -20.66 -16.74
CA PRO A 194 13.66 -20.93 -17.94
C PRO A 194 12.55 -19.92 -18.18
N ARG A 195 12.17 -19.72 -19.45
CA ARG A 195 11.05 -18.84 -19.82
C ARG A 195 9.74 -19.23 -19.12
N SER A 196 9.49 -20.52 -18.96
CA SER A 196 8.31 -21.03 -18.24
C SER A 196 8.23 -20.57 -16.78
N ALA A 197 9.37 -20.28 -16.15
CA ALA A 197 9.45 -19.74 -14.78
C ALA A 197 9.20 -18.24 -14.71
N THR A 198 9.19 -17.52 -15.84
CA THR A 198 9.07 -16.05 -15.92
C THR A 198 7.98 -15.63 -16.92
N ALA A 199 6.79 -16.22 -16.82
CA ALA A 199 5.62 -15.91 -17.65
C ALA A 199 5.88 -15.96 -19.18
N GLY A 200 6.80 -16.83 -19.63
CA GLY A 200 7.16 -16.96 -21.04
C GLY A 200 8.15 -15.91 -21.57
N LEU A 201 8.61 -14.98 -20.71
CA LEU A 201 9.50 -13.89 -21.10
C LEU A 201 10.89 -14.40 -21.52
N GLY A 202 11.42 -13.82 -22.58
CA GLY A 202 12.79 -14.06 -23.06
C GLY A 202 13.84 -13.44 -22.13
N GLY A 203 15.08 -13.93 -22.22
CA GLY A 203 16.20 -13.38 -21.45
C GLY A 203 16.45 -11.90 -21.76
N TRP A 204 16.89 -11.17 -20.74
CA TRP A 204 17.30 -9.77 -20.84
C TRP A 204 18.59 -9.55 -20.06
N THR A 205 19.60 -8.95 -20.69
CA THR A 205 20.89 -8.67 -20.06
C THR A 205 21.06 -7.16 -19.84
N PRO A 206 20.93 -6.67 -18.58
CA PRO A 206 21.20 -5.27 -18.27
C PRO A 206 22.67 -4.92 -18.52
N LEU A 207 22.97 -3.69 -18.89
CA LEU A 207 24.30 -3.25 -19.28
C LEU A 207 25.17 -2.84 -18.08
N LYS A 208 24.59 -2.15 -17.10
CA LYS A 208 25.31 -1.67 -15.92
C LYS A 208 24.54 -1.95 -14.63
N PHE A 209 25.31 -2.14 -13.56
CA PHE A 209 24.80 -2.30 -12.21
C PHE A 209 25.44 -1.28 -11.29
N TYR A 210 24.59 -0.50 -10.63
CA TYR A 210 25.01 0.48 -9.63
C TYR A 210 24.39 0.13 -8.27
N ARG A 211 24.97 0.72 -7.23
CA ARG A 211 24.49 0.64 -5.85
C ARG A 211 24.36 2.04 -5.26
N GLY A 212 23.35 2.27 -4.43
CA GLY A 212 23.20 3.49 -3.62
C GLY A 212 24.43 3.70 -2.71
N ALA A 213 24.86 4.94 -2.60
CA ALA A 213 26.10 5.28 -1.89
C ALA A 213 25.91 6.48 -0.94
N TRP A 214 24.85 6.49 -0.13
CA TRP A 214 24.47 7.64 0.70
C TRP A 214 25.51 8.07 1.76
N SER A 215 26.33 7.14 2.21
CA SER A 215 27.38 7.40 3.21
C SER A 215 28.79 7.37 2.61
N ALA A 216 28.92 7.56 1.28
CA ALA A 216 30.21 7.58 0.63
C ALA A 216 31.06 8.78 1.10
N ALA A 217 32.32 8.53 1.38
CA ALA A 217 33.29 9.59 1.65
C ALA A 217 33.54 10.43 0.39
N ALA A 218 34.06 11.63 0.56
CA ALA A 218 34.38 12.53 -0.57
C ALA A 218 35.39 11.93 -1.56
N THR A 219 36.22 11.01 -1.10
CA THR A 219 37.26 10.30 -1.88
C THR A 219 36.79 9.00 -2.52
N ASP A 220 35.56 8.56 -2.21
CA ASP A 220 35.03 7.31 -2.77
C ASP A 220 34.73 7.46 -4.27
N PRO A 221 34.96 6.39 -5.06
CA PRO A 221 34.66 6.37 -6.49
C PRO A 221 33.16 6.24 -6.71
N VAL A 222 32.43 7.37 -6.66
CA VAL A 222 30.99 7.44 -6.83
C VAL A 222 30.60 8.47 -7.88
N LEU A 223 29.55 8.16 -8.62
CA LEU A 223 28.90 9.13 -9.48
C LEU A 223 28.00 10.02 -8.62
N ARG A 224 28.29 11.32 -8.62
CA ARG A 224 27.52 12.35 -7.89
C ARG A 224 26.59 13.06 -8.85
N ILE A 225 25.29 13.04 -8.59
CA ILE A 225 24.26 13.62 -9.44
C ILE A 225 23.62 14.79 -8.72
N ASN A 226 23.68 15.98 -9.29
CA ASN A 226 22.99 17.16 -8.74
C ASN A 226 21.50 17.10 -9.05
N VAL A 227 20.70 16.69 -8.09
CA VAL A 227 19.24 16.64 -8.16
C VAL A 227 18.58 17.95 -7.73
N GLY A 228 19.37 18.91 -7.21
CA GLY A 228 18.94 20.28 -6.91
C GLY A 228 18.85 21.20 -8.14
N GLU A 229 19.12 20.66 -9.33
CA GLU A 229 19.00 21.35 -10.61
C GLU A 229 17.55 21.85 -10.82
N PHE A 230 17.43 23.14 -11.15
CA PHE A 230 16.13 23.78 -11.33
C PHE A 230 15.61 23.52 -12.75
N ASN A 231 14.36 23.11 -12.86
CA ASN A 231 13.66 22.96 -14.13
C ASN A 231 12.68 24.13 -14.31
N ALA A 232 12.95 25.00 -15.27
CA ALA A 232 12.16 26.21 -15.53
C ALA A 232 10.73 25.88 -15.99
N MET A 233 10.51 24.79 -16.72
CA MET A 233 9.18 24.37 -17.18
C MET A 233 8.31 23.86 -16.03
N LEU A 234 8.91 23.21 -15.04
CA LEU A 234 8.22 22.72 -13.84
C LEU A 234 8.17 23.78 -12.72
N GLY A 235 9.00 24.84 -12.80
CA GLY A 235 9.13 25.87 -11.79
C GLY A 235 9.72 25.36 -10.47
N ARG A 236 10.42 24.21 -10.47
CA ARG A 236 10.99 23.53 -9.30
C ARG A 236 12.27 22.80 -9.65
N SER A 237 13.07 22.51 -8.64
CA SER A 237 14.14 21.52 -8.76
C SER A 237 13.62 20.09 -8.62
N TYR A 238 14.41 19.14 -9.09
CA TYR A 238 14.04 17.73 -8.93
C TYR A 238 14.05 17.28 -7.47
N ALA A 239 14.88 17.90 -6.62
CA ALA A 239 14.88 17.66 -5.18
C ALA A 239 13.60 18.15 -4.50
N GLU A 240 13.01 19.28 -4.93
CA GLU A 240 11.72 19.76 -4.42
C GLU A 240 10.57 18.80 -4.80
N ILE A 241 10.56 18.31 -6.04
CA ILE A 241 9.57 17.33 -6.50
C ILE A 241 9.74 15.98 -5.76
N ALA A 242 10.98 15.53 -5.59
CA ALA A 242 11.29 14.31 -4.87
C ALA A 242 10.87 14.35 -3.40
N ALA A 243 11.03 15.49 -2.73
CA ALA A 243 10.57 15.68 -1.36
C ALA A 243 9.02 15.59 -1.26
N GLN A 244 8.30 16.11 -2.26
CA GLN A 244 6.86 15.95 -2.35
C GLN A 244 6.45 14.48 -2.59
N SER A 245 7.19 13.77 -3.44
CA SER A 245 7.01 12.32 -3.67
C SER A 245 7.21 11.54 -2.38
N ARG A 246 8.35 11.73 -1.69
CA ARG A 246 8.65 11.06 -0.42
C ARG A 246 7.61 11.34 0.66
N SER A 247 7.04 12.53 0.68
CA SER A 247 5.99 12.94 1.63
C SER A 247 4.65 12.21 1.42
N GLN A 248 4.52 11.34 0.41
CA GLN A 248 3.35 10.49 0.26
C GLN A 248 3.38 9.28 1.21
N HIS A 249 4.55 8.88 1.70
CA HIS A 249 4.70 7.79 2.68
C HIS A 249 4.29 8.24 4.09
N LYS A 250 3.04 8.65 4.23
CA LYS A 250 2.51 9.26 5.47
C LYS A 250 2.35 8.24 6.59
N SER A 251 2.00 7.00 6.26
CA SER A 251 1.91 5.92 7.26
C SER A 251 3.25 5.68 7.98
N GLN A 252 4.36 6.08 7.35
CA GLN A 252 5.73 5.96 7.88
C GLN A 252 6.33 7.29 8.37
N ALA A 253 5.53 8.38 8.38
CA ALA A 253 5.94 9.72 8.82
C ALA A 253 7.10 10.33 8.02
N PHE A 254 7.20 10.06 6.72
CA PHE A 254 8.25 10.61 5.86
C PHE A 254 7.96 12.02 5.30
N GLY A 255 7.21 12.85 6.02
CA GLY A 255 7.05 14.25 5.66
C GLY A 255 8.38 14.95 5.50
N SER A 256 8.63 15.51 4.32
CA SER A 256 9.93 16.10 3.95
C SER A 256 9.79 17.54 3.53
N ILE A 257 10.72 18.40 4.01
CA ILE A 257 10.85 19.77 3.53
C ILE A 257 11.36 19.76 2.09
N GLN A 258 10.82 20.61 1.23
CA GLN A 258 11.26 20.78 -0.16
C GLN A 258 12.55 21.62 -0.19
N PRO A 259 13.74 20.99 -0.36
CA PRO A 259 15.01 21.69 -0.29
C PRO A 259 15.27 22.46 -1.58
N LYS A 260 15.91 23.63 -1.46
CA LYS A 260 16.37 24.45 -2.58
C LYS A 260 17.88 24.46 -2.68
N GLY A 261 18.40 24.76 -3.86
CA GLY A 261 19.83 24.79 -4.14
C GLY A 261 20.42 23.43 -4.48
N ALA A 262 21.74 23.35 -4.57
CA ALA A 262 22.46 22.14 -4.96
C ALA A 262 22.21 21.01 -3.96
N ARG A 263 21.80 19.85 -4.45
CA ARG A 263 21.58 18.61 -3.71
C ARG A 263 22.10 17.45 -4.54
N PHE A 264 22.72 16.49 -3.89
CA PHE A 264 23.37 15.39 -4.60
C PHE A 264 22.84 14.07 -4.09
N THR A 265 22.45 13.18 -5.02
CA THR A 265 22.41 11.76 -4.80
C THR A 265 23.69 11.10 -5.33
N GLN A 266 24.01 9.91 -4.81
CA GLN A 266 25.28 9.25 -5.12
C GLN A 266 25.03 7.76 -5.38
N VAL A 267 25.67 7.26 -6.45
CA VAL A 267 25.63 5.85 -6.77
C VAL A 267 27.04 5.36 -7.12
N ARG A 268 27.34 4.11 -6.79
CA ARG A 268 28.61 3.45 -7.11
C ARG A 268 28.39 2.39 -8.16
N ARG A 269 29.16 2.44 -9.24
CA ARG A 269 29.16 1.35 -10.24
C ARG A 269 29.87 0.12 -9.68
N GLU A 270 29.21 -1.03 -9.73
CA GLU A 270 29.82 -2.31 -9.30
C GLU A 270 30.04 -3.29 -10.43
N ALA A 271 29.27 -3.16 -11.53
CA ALA A 271 29.49 -3.98 -12.71
C ALA A 271 29.08 -3.23 -13.98
N THR A 272 29.78 -3.55 -15.09
CA THR A 272 29.46 -3.09 -16.43
C THR A 272 29.74 -4.18 -17.44
N ARG A 273 28.92 -4.22 -18.48
CA ARG A 273 29.12 -5.00 -19.71
C ARG A 273 29.41 -4.09 -20.91
N VAL A 274 29.52 -2.78 -20.64
CA VAL A 274 29.85 -1.78 -21.65
C VAL A 274 31.37 -1.62 -21.70
N ASN A 275 31.92 -1.69 -22.90
CA ASN A 275 33.33 -1.46 -23.12
C ASN A 275 33.59 0.05 -23.10
N GLU A 276 33.97 0.58 -21.93
CA GLU A 276 34.20 2.02 -21.71
C GLU A 276 35.59 2.29 -21.15
N SER A 277 36.10 3.47 -21.46
CA SER A 277 37.43 3.91 -21.07
C SER A 277 37.44 4.54 -19.66
N GLN A 278 36.29 4.90 -19.09
CA GLN A 278 36.22 5.60 -17.82
C GLN A 278 36.20 4.62 -16.64
N PRO A 279 37.05 4.78 -15.64
CA PRO A 279 37.03 4.00 -14.42
C PRO A 279 35.78 4.34 -13.59
N ALA A 280 35.44 3.44 -12.64
CA ALA A 280 34.34 3.69 -11.72
C ALA A 280 34.56 4.98 -10.91
N GLY A 281 33.52 5.83 -10.83
CA GLY A 281 33.56 7.13 -10.17
C GLY A 281 34.07 8.29 -11.04
N ALA A 282 34.58 8.01 -12.23
CA ALA A 282 34.94 9.02 -13.21
C ALA A 282 33.85 9.24 -14.28
N GLU A 283 32.73 8.51 -14.17
CA GLU A 283 31.59 8.66 -15.08
C GLU A 283 30.90 10.02 -14.88
N ARG A 284 30.41 10.57 -15.98
CA ARG A 284 29.58 11.78 -15.99
C ARG A 284 28.08 11.47 -15.89
N SER A 285 27.69 10.25 -16.23
CA SER A 285 26.31 9.81 -16.17
C SER A 285 26.21 8.28 -16.00
N LEU A 286 25.04 7.80 -15.62
CA LEU A 286 24.73 6.35 -15.60
C LEU A 286 24.89 5.68 -16.97
N PHE A 287 24.86 6.47 -18.04
CA PHE A 287 24.84 5.98 -19.43
C PHE A 287 26.18 6.17 -20.15
N ASP A 288 27.25 6.58 -19.48
CA ASP A 288 28.56 6.73 -20.12
C ASP A 288 28.96 5.44 -20.87
N GLY A 289 29.34 5.60 -22.15
CA GLY A 289 29.61 4.48 -23.06
C GLY A 289 28.36 3.83 -23.69
N ILE A 290 27.14 4.33 -23.39
CA ILE A 290 25.90 3.86 -24.00
C ILE A 290 25.30 4.98 -24.86
N ASP A 291 25.08 4.71 -26.16
CA ASP A 291 24.29 5.62 -27.00
C ASP A 291 22.83 5.62 -26.50
N THR A 292 22.34 6.77 -26.08
CA THR A 292 20.99 6.97 -25.54
C THR A 292 19.96 7.37 -26.58
N THR A 293 20.34 7.43 -27.87
CA THR A 293 19.47 7.78 -28.99
C THR A 293 18.88 6.55 -29.69
N TRP A 294 17.97 6.77 -30.64
CA TRP A 294 17.42 5.68 -31.47
C TRP A 294 18.47 4.99 -32.33
N VAL A 295 19.56 5.69 -32.69
CA VAL A 295 20.64 5.16 -33.54
C VAL A 295 21.28 3.89 -32.95
N ARG A 296 21.31 3.74 -31.62
CA ARG A 296 21.84 2.56 -30.95
C ARG A 296 21.23 1.23 -31.44
N PHE A 297 19.97 1.25 -31.88
CA PHE A 297 19.30 0.03 -32.34
C PHE A 297 19.82 -0.46 -33.70
N LYS A 298 20.54 0.37 -34.45
CA LYS A 298 21.18 -0.04 -35.72
C LYS A 298 22.31 -1.02 -35.52
N THR A 299 22.98 -1.00 -34.35
CA THR A 299 24.03 -1.93 -34.00
C THR A 299 23.55 -3.36 -33.74
N VAL A 300 22.26 -3.52 -33.40
CA VAL A 300 21.63 -4.80 -33.09
C VAL A 300 20.62 -5.26 -34.17
N SER A 301 20.32 -4.40 -35.14
CA SER A 301 19.36 -4.68 -36.24
C SER A 301 20.06 -4.49 -37.57
N THR A 302 20.51 -5.58 -38.17
CA THR A 302 21.29 -5.59 -39.39
C THR A 302 20.42 -5.55 -40.66
N GLU A 303 19.11 -5.69 -40.55
CA GLU A 303 18.19 -5.67 -41.70
C GLU A 303 17.99 -4.24 -42.21
N PRO A 304 18.28 -3.98 -43.51
CA PRO A 304 18.21 -2.64 -44.08
C PRO A 304 16.85 -1.92 -43.88
N PRO A 305 15.68 -2.57 -44.00
CA PRO A 305 14.41 -1.89 -43.78
C PRO A 305 14.21 -1.41 -42.32
N VAL A 306 14.74 -2.18 -41.33
CA VAL A 306 14.67 -1.80 -39.92
C VAL A 306 15.60 -0.62 -39.64
N ALA A 307 16.83 -0.64 -40.20
CA ALA A 307 17.78 0.45 -40.02
C ALA A 307 17.27 1.78 -40.62
N GLN A 308 16.65 1.74 -41.80
CA GLN A 308 16.03 2.90 -42.44
C GLN A 308 14.87 3.46 -41.60
N GLU A 309 14.05 2.57 -41.04
CA GLU A 309 12.94 3.00 -40.17
C GLU A 309 13.43 3.64 -38.85
N ILE A 310 14.51 3.13 -38.28
CA ILE A 310 15.16 3.74 -37.11
C ILE A 310 15.62 5.18 -37.44
N ASP A 311 16.28 5.38 -38.61
CA ASP A 311 16.67 6.73 -39.04
C ASP A 311 15.49 7.65 -39.25
N ARG A 312 14.39 7.12 -39.77
CA ARG A 312 13.15 7.86 -39.98
C ARG A 312 12.51 8.26 -38.62
N VAL A 313 12.46 7.34 -37.67
CA VAL A 313 11.96 7.64 -36.32
C VAL A 313 12.83 8.70 -35.64
N GLN A 314 14.17 8.57 -35.69
CA GLN A 314 15.08 9.59 -35.14
C GLN A 314 14.83 10.96 -35.81
N SER A 315 14.71 11.03 -37.13
CA SER A 315 14.43 12.27 -37.86
C SER A 315 13.08 12.88 -37.49
N LEU A 316 12.02 12.07 -37.33
CA LEU A 316 10.70 12.53 -36.92
C LEU A 316 10.71 13.05 -35.49
N VAL A 317 11.44 12.42 -34.57
CA VAL A 317 11.62 12.91 -33.19
C VAL A 317 12.26 14.31 -33.21
N GLU A 318 13.30 14.52 -34.04
CA GLU A 318 13.92 15.84 -34.18
C GLU A 318 12.96 16.87 -34.83
N GLN A 319 12.16 16.46 -35.79
CA GLN A 319 11.12 17.32 -36.39
C GLN A 319 10.07 17.74 -35.34
N VAL A 320 9.58 16.81 -34.52
CA VAL A 320 8.63 17.14 -33.45
C VAL A 320 9.24 18.17 -32.49
N LYS A 321 10.49 17.97 -32.06
CA LYS A 321 11.21 18.89 -31.18
C LYS A 321 11.47 20.27 -31.79
N ALA A 322 11.64 20.32 -33.09
CA ALA A 322 11.87 21.58 -33.81
C ALA A 322 10.58 22.41 -34.03
N THR A 323 9.40 21.83 -33.82
CA THR A 323 8.15 22.61 -33.90
C THR A 323 8.06 23.66 -32.80
N PRO A 324 7.36 24.80 -33.03
CA PRO A 324 7.20 25.82 -32.00
C PRO A 324 6.08 25.47 -30.96
N TYR A 325 5.99 24.19 -30.53
CA TYR A 325 4.91 23.69 -29.69
C TYR A 325 4.77 24.41 -28.34
N LEU A 326 5.85 25.03 -27.87
CA LEU A 326 5.77 25.83 -26.63
C LEU A 326 4.91 27.08 -26.79
N ARG A 327 4.77 27.62 -28.03
CA ARG A 327 3.93 28.77 -28.34
C ARG A 327 2.62 28.38 -28.99
N ASP A 328 2.65 27.34 -29.81
CA ASP A 328 1.49 26.76 -30.49
C ASP A 328 1.55 25.23 -30.39
N PRO A 329 0.92 24.65 -29.36
CA PRO A 329 0.90 23.19 -29.16
C PRO A 329 0.43 22.44 -30.41
N SER A 330 -0.53 22.98 -31.16
CA SER A 330 -1.10 22.33 -32.34
C SER A 330 -0.12 22.10 -33.45
N SER A 331 1.00 22.86 -33.50
CA SER A 331 2.06 22.70 -34.48
C SER A 331 2.78 21.35 -34.44
N ALA A 332 2.77 20.68 -33.26
CA ALA A 332 3.38 19.36 -33.09
C ALA A 332 2.47 18.21 -33.53
N VAL A 333 1.16 18.41 -33.69
CA VAL A 333 0.19 17.33 -33.94
C VAL A 333 0.51 16.56 -35.22
N GLY A 334 0.77 17.26 -36.33
CA GLY A 334 1.10 16.63 -37.61
C GLY A 334 2.33 15.69 -37.53
N PRO A 335 3.51 16.21 -37.14
CA PRO A 335 4.69 15.37 -36.92
C PRO A 335 4.51 14.25 -35.91
N LEU A 336 3.78 14.47 -34.81
CA LEU A 336 3.50 13.45 -33.78
C LEU A 336 2.63 12.31 -34.34
N THR A 337 1.61 12.61 -35.14
CA THR A 337 0.74 11.58 -35.72
C THR A 337 1.52 10.73 -36.77
N VAL A 338 2.42 11.31 -37.52
CA VAL A 338 3.32 10.56 -38.45
C VAL A 338 4.25 9.67 -37.62
N LEU A 339 4.88 10.22 -36.56
CA LEU A 339 5.78 9.46 -35.70
C LEU A 339 5.06 8.27 -35.03
N ALA A 340 3.83 8.47 -34.56
CA ALA A 340 3.02 7.38 -33.97
C ALA A 340 2.77 6.25 -34.98
N GLY A 341 2.49 6.59 -36.24
CA GLY A 341 2.33 5.61 -37.32
C GLY A 341 3.60 4.81 -37.60
N GLU A 342 4.76 5.47 -37.65
CA GLU A 342 6.03 4.76 -37.88
C GLU A 342 6.45 3.91 -36.67
N LEU A 343 6.26 4.40 -35.45
CA LEU A 343 6.49 3.59 -34.24
C LEU A 343 5.64 2.33 -34.24
N ALA A 344 4.38 2.41 -34.70
CA ALA A 344 3.50 1.25 -34.76
C ALA A 344 4.02 0.13 -35.67
N ARG A 345 4.83 0.44 -36.68
CA ARG A 345 5.43 -0.56 -37.57
C ARG A 345 6.40 -1.51 -36.87
N PHE A 346 6.95 -1.17 -35.71
CA PHE A 346 7.76 -2.08 -34.91
C PHE A 346 6.93 -3.11 -34.12
N GLY A 347 5.66 -3.30 -34.48
CA GLY A 347 4.77 -4.26 -33.88
C GLY A 347 4.26 -3.80 -32.52
N VAL A 348 4.17 -2.48 -32.33
CA VAL A 348 3.54 -1.84 -31.21
C VAL A 348 2.02 -1.92 -31.41
N ALA A 349 1.42 -3.05 -31.05
CA ALA A 349 -0.01 -3.09 -30.84
C ALA A 349 -0.27 -2.75 -29.38
N PRO A 350 -1.32 -1.98 -29.05
CA PRO A 350 -1.84 -1.98 -27.68
C PRO A 350 -2.04 -3.43 -27.25
N ASN A 351 -1.55 -3.80 -26.09
CA ASN A 351 -1.50 -5.22 -25.63
C ASN A 351 -2.85 -5.95 -25.70
N ASP A 352 -3.95 -5.22 -25.83
CA ASP A 352 -5.30 -5.74 -25.99
C ASP A 352 -5.83 -5.72 -27.43
N PHE A 353 -5.28 -4.89 -28.30
CA PHE A 353 -5.80 -4.79 -29.67
C PHE A 353 -5.59 -6.09 -30.46
N ALA A 354 -4.40 -6.69 -30.34
CA ALA A 354 -4.13 -8.00 -30.97
C ALA A 354 -4.94 -9.14 -30.33
N ARG A 355 -5.30 -9.03 -29.04
CA ARG A 355 -6.09 -10.01 -28.31
C ARG A 355 -7.59 -9.87 -28.58
N THR A 356 -8.08 -8.65 -28.77
CA THR A 356 -9.51 -8.36 -29.05
C THR A 356 -9.83 -8.38 -30.55
N HIS A 357 -8.81 -8.30 -31.41
CA HIS A 357 -8.97 -8.35 -32.86
C HIS A 357 -8.01 -9.42 -33.46
N PRO A 358 -8.24 -10.71 -33.18
CA PRO A 358 -7.44 -11.77 -33.77
C PRO A 358 -7.58 -11.74 -35.29
N GLY A 359 -6.51 -11.38 -35.98
CA GLY A 359 -6.48 -11.28 -37.45
C GLY A 359 -6.12 -9.91 -38.00
N VAL A 360 -6.10 -8.84 -37.19
CA VAL A 360 -5.58 -7.54 -37.68
C VAL A 360 -4.05 -7.59 -37.70
N LYS A 361 -3.48 -7.80 -38.86
CA LYS A 361 -2.05 -7.63 -39.11
C LYS A 361 -1.77 -6.12 -39.25
N VAL A 362 -0.83 -5.61 -38.49
CA VAL A 362 -0.26 -4.29 -38.76
C VAL A 362 0.39 -4.38 -40.15
N VAL A 363 -0.16 -3.66 -41.12
CA VAL A 363 0.35 -3.65 -42.48
C VAL A 363 1.76 -3.05 -42.47
N GLY A 364 2.75 -3.82 -42.96
CA GLY A 364 4.15 -3.39 -42.98
C GLY A 364 4.90 -3.54 -41.64
N ALA A 365 4.46 -4.43 -40.72
CA ALA A 365 5.21 -4.73 -39.51
C ALA A 365 6.65 -5.16 -39.81
N LEU A 366 7.61 -4.57 -39.13
CA LEU A 366 9.04 -4.83 -39.27
C LEU A 366 9.52 -5.81 -38.16
N PRO A 367 10.51 -6.65 -38.45
CA PRO A 367 11.11 -7.56 -37.49
C PRO A 367 11.96 -6.76 -36.48
N ALA A 368 11.35 -6.34 -35.36
CA ALA A 368 12.04 -5.58 -34.33
C ALA A 368 12.60 -6.51 -33.24
N SER A 369 13.80 -6.19 -32.75
CA SER A 369 14.34 -6.82 -31.53
C SER A 369 13.42 -6.54 -30.34
N ALA A 370 13.54 -7.36 -29.28
CA ALA A 370 12.73 -7.16 -28.06
C ALA A 370 12.97 -5.77 -27.43
N ASP A 371 14.19 -5.26 -27.51
CA ASP A 371 14.55 -3.94 -27.02
C ASP A 371 13.93 -2.82 -27.87
N LEU A 372 14.07 -2.88 -29.17
CA LEU A 372 13.50 -1.88 -30.11
C LEU A 372 11.96 -1.85 -29.97
N ARG A 373 11.32 -3.00 -29.87
CA ARG A 373 9.86 -3.09 -29.72
C ARG A 373 9.40 -2.46 -28.40
N GLU A 374 10.11 -2.71 -27.30
CA GLU A 374 9.79 -2.10 -26.02
C GLU A 374 9.98 -0.57 -26.06
N ALA A 375 11.11 -0.11 -26.61
CA ALA A 375 11.37 1.32 -26.78
C ALA A 375 10.29 1.99 -27.63
N ALA A 376 9.92 1.37 -28.76
CA ALA A 376 8.86 1.87 -29.64
C ALA A 376 7.49 1.87 -28.93
N THR A 377 7.19 0.86 -28.12
CA THR A 377 5.95 0.82 -27.33
C THR A 377 5.86 1.98 -26.35
N ILE A 378 6.95 2.27 -25.63
CA ILE A 378 7.02 3.39 -24.68
C ILE A 378 6.90 4.72 -25.42
N ALA A 379 7.64 4.90 -26.52
CA ALA A 379 7.58 6.11 -27.32
C ALA A 379 6.20 6.32 -27.95
N TYR A 380 5.55 5.26 -28.42
CA TYR A 380 4.19 5.33 -28.96
C TYR A 380 3.21 5.86 -27.90
N ARG A 381 3.26 5.35 -26.65
CA ARG A 381 2.41 5.86 -25.55
C ARG A 381 2.66 7.34 -25.29
N LYS A 382 3.94 7.75 -25.23
CA LYS A 382 4.32 9.16 -25.06
C LYS A 382 3.82 10.03 -26.23
N ALA A 383 3.89 9.52 -27.45
CA ALA A 383 3.36 10.22 -28.63
C ALA A 383 1.84 10.37 -28.59
N VAL A 384 1.11 9.34 -28.15
CA VAL A 384 -0.35 9.38 -27.95
C VAL A 384 -0.73 10.44 -26.91
N ASP A 385 -0.04 10.46 -25.75
CA ASP A 385 -0.26 11.48 -24.72
C ASP A 385 0.06 12.90 -25.26
N ALA A 386 1.17 13.04 -25.99
CA ALA A 386 1.57 14.30 -26.62
C ALA A 386 0.53 14.77 -27.66
N ILE A 387 -0.04 13.88 -28.47
CA ILE A 387 -1.10 14.22 -29.44
C ILE A 387 -2.33 14.75 -28.71
N ALA A 388 -2.78 14.08 -27.66
CA ALA A 388 -3.94 14.50 -26.89
C ALA A 388 -3.71 15.88 -26.23
N LEU A 389 -2.53 16.10 -25.64
CA LEU A 389 -2.15 17.40 -25.04
C LEU A 389 -2.02 18.51 -26.07
N ALA A 390 -1.31 18.25 -27.20
CA ALA A 390 -1.07 19.21 -28.26
C ALA A 390 -2.36 19.60 -28.99
N SER A 391 -3.27 18.68 -29.17
CA SER A 391 -4.58 18.94 -29.80
C SER A 391 -5.60 19.57 -28.86
N GLY A 392 -5.31 19.66 -27.56
CA GLY A 392 -6.26 20.17 -26.56
C GLY A 392 -7.44 19.24 -26.29
N VAL A 393 -7.36 17.96 -26.69
CA VAL A 393 -8.41 16.97 -26.45
C VAL A 393 -8.42 16.55 -24.98
N ALA A 394 -9.61 16.48 -24.41
CA ALA A 394 -9.86 15.83 -23.13
C ALA A 394 -10.98 14.80 -23.30
N VAL A 395 -10.83 13.67 -22.61
CA VAL A 395 -11.84 12.60 -22.64
C VAL A 395 -12.25 12.27 -21.21
N GLU A 396 -13.54 12.19 -20.98
CA GLU A 396 -14.14 11.78 -19.69
C GLU A 396 -15.03 10.57 -19.91
N ALA A 397 -14.85 9.55 -19.07
CA ALA A 397 -15.73 8.38 -19.01
C ALA A 397 -16.35 8.32 -17.60
N THR A 398 -17.62 8.66 -17.47
CA THR A 398 -18.28 8.87 -16.17
C THR A 398 -19.51 7.98 -15.98
N ILE A 399 -19.73 7.61 -14.73
CA ILE A 399 -20.86 6.81 -14.26
C ILE A 399 -21.53 7.50 -13.07
N PRO A 400 -22.84 7.25 -12.82
CA PRO A 400 -23.59 7.93 -11.76
C PRO A 400 -23.37 7.37 -10.36
N ARG A 401 -22.61 6.27 -10.19
CA ARG A 401 -22.35 5.62 -8.91
C ARG A 401 -20.98 4.93 -8.91
N GLU A 402 -20.29 4.93 -7.77
CA GLU A 402 -18.93 4.38 -7.62
C GLU A 402 -18.88 2.86 -7.79
N GLN A 403 -19.94 2.13 -7.39
CA GLN A 403 -19.93 0.67 -7.29
C GLN A 403 -20.99 0.06 -8.21
N ILE A 404 -20.65 -1.04 -8.87
CA ILE A 404 -21.57 -1.87 -9.62
C ILE A 404 -21.52 -3.28 -9.05
N ALA A 405 -22.71 -3.82 -8.76
CA ALA A 405 -22.83 -5.22 -8.35
C ALA A 405 -22.44 -6.16 -9.51
N THR A 406 -21.77 -7.28 -9.21
CA THR A 406 -21.53 -8.34 -10.19
C THR A 406 -22.87 -8.83 -10.76
N GLY A 407 -22.99 -8.90 -12.09
CA GLY A 407 -24.22 -9.22 -12.81
C GLY A 407 -25.15 -8.03 -13.07
N ASP A 408 -24.82 -6.81 -12.64
CA ASP A 408 -25.58 -5.57 -12.86
C ASP A 408 -24.91 -4.68 -13.93
N SER A 409 -25.57 -3.60 -14.29
CA SER A 409 -25.08 -2.59 -15.22
C SER A 409 -25.36 -1.18 -14.72
N THR A 410 -24.60 -0.19 -15.23
CA THR A 410 -24.81 1.23 -14.92
C THR A 410 -24.69 2.07 -16.19
N PRO A 411 -25.45 3.17 -16.32
CA PRO A 411 -25.22 4.10 -17.41
C PRO A 411 -23.78 4.59 -17.46
N LEU A 412 -23.17 4.58 -18.64
CA LEU A 412 -21.84 5.10 -18.93
C LEU A 412 -21.98 6.27 -19.88
N THR A 413 -21.35 7.38 -19.56
CA THR A 413 -21.27 8.56 -20.40
C THR A 413 -19.81 8.79 -20.78
N VAL A 414 -19.51 8.82 -22.09
CA VAL A 414 -18.20 9.18 -22.63
C VAL A 414 -18.32 10.51 -23.32
N THR A 415 -17.53 11.49 -22.89
CA THR A 415 -17.52 12.81 -23.52
C THR A 415 -16.10 13.14 -23.99
N VAL A 416 -15.98 13.50 -25.25
CA VAL A 416 -14.75 14.01 -25.85
C VAL A 416 -14.91 15.51 -26.05
N TYR A 417 -14.03 16.28 -25.45
CA TYR A 417 -13.95 17.73 -25.56
C TYR A 417 -12.81 18.09 -26.49
N ASN A 418 -13.09 18.85 -27.53
CA ASN A 418 -12.09 19.49 -28.36
C ASN A 418 -11.94 20.96 -27.94
N ARG A 419 -10.94 21.23 -27.13
CA ARG A 419 -10.59 22.59 -26.66
C ARG A 419 -9.47 23.22 -27.49
N GLY A 420 -9.06 22.52 -28.55
CA GLY A 420 -7.97 22.93 -29.43
C GLY A 420 -8.48 23.61 -30.70
N ARG A 421 -7.56 23.79 -31.66
CA ARG A 421 -7.82 24.51 -32.91
C ARG A 421 -8.04 23.59 -34.11
N LEU A 422 -7.72 22.30 -33.98
CA LEU A 422 -7.86 21.33 -35.08
C LEU A 422 -9.15 20.51 -34.90
N ALA A 423 -9.76 20.12 -36.04
CA ALA A 423 -10.90 19.18 -35.95
C ALA A 423 -10.41 17.81 -35.47
N VAL A 424 -11.23 17.13 -34.70
CA VAL A 424 -10.94 15.81 -34.10
C VAL A 424 -12.02 14.84 -34.54
N GLN A 425 -11.63 13.71 -35.11
CA GLN A 425 -12.50 12.56 -35.27
C GLN A 425 -12.32 11.66 -34.05
N ALA A 426 -13.42 11.34 -33.38
CA ALA A 426 -13.40 10.47 -32.20
C ALA A 426 -14.35 9.30 -32.37
N ASP A 427 -13.91 8.13 -31.95
CA ASP A 427 -14.67 6.88 -31.96
C ASP A 427 -14.42 6.14 -30.64
N PRO A 428 -15.38 6.15 -29.69
CA PRO A 428 -15.28 5.34 -28.49
C PRO A 428 -15.60 3.88 -28.84
N SER A 429 -14.59 3.16 -29.32
CA SER A 429 -14.71 1.73 -29.61
C SER A 429 -14.78 0.96 -28.31
N TYR A 430 -15.97 0.84 -27.72
CA TYR A 430 -16.20 0.10 -26.51
C TYR A 430 -17.03 -1.16 -26.76
N ILE A 431 -16.44 -2.32 -26.54
CA ILE A 431 -17.12 -3.59 -26.61
C ILE A 431 -17.60 -3.94 -25.20
N VAL A 432 -18.89 -3.71 -24.90
CA VAL A 432 -19.49 -4.16 -23.65
C VAL A 432 -20.05 -5.54 -23.86
N HIS A 433 -19.45 -6.54 -23.21
CA HIS A 433 -20.06 -7.85 -23.07
C HIS A 433 -21.06 -7.84 -21.91
N CYS A 434 -22.31 -7.42 -22.18
CA CYS A 434 -23.40 -7.51 -21.23
C CYS A 434 -24.13 -8.86 -21.39
N GLN A 435 -23.80 -9.86 -20.56
CA GLN A 435 -24.68 -11.02 -20.39
C GLN A 435 -25.86 -10.61 -19.49
N ARG A 436 -27.03 -10.38 -20.06
CA ARG A 436 -28.27 -10.31 -19.27
C ARG A 436 -28.68 -11.73 -18.89
N SER A 437 -28.41 -12.14 -17.67
CA SER A 437 -28.91 -13.37 -17.06
C SER A 437 -30.39 -13.28 -16.67
N ARG A 438 -31.28 -12.83 -17.57
CA ARG A 438 -32.70 -13.08 -17.42
C ARG A 438 -33.12 -14.16 -18.41
N PRO A 439 -33.64 -15.30 -17.92
CA PRO A 439 -34.28 -16.28 -18.80
C PRO A 439 -35.43 -15.61 -19.53
N MET A 440 -35.37 -15.57 -20.86
CA MET A 440 -36.55 -15.24 -21.66
C MET A 440 -37.55 -16.40 -21.54
N PRO A 441 -38.87 -16.14 -21.47
CA PRO A 441 -39.86 -17.20 -21.55
C PRO A 441 -39.67 -17.93 -22.89
N GLY A 442 -39.27 -19.20 -22.84
CA GLY A 442 -38.99 -20.03 -24.01
C GLY A 442 -37.63 -20.70 -24.09
N GLY A 443 -36.77 -20.57 -23.07
CA GLY A 443 -35.63 -21.46 -22.85
C GLY A 443 -34.42 -21.33 -23.81
N ARG A 444 -34.32 -20.25 -24.58
CA ARG A 444 -33.09 -19.94 -25.33
C ARG A 444 -32.18 -19.02 -24.50
N ALA A 445 -30.95 -19.46 -24.25
CA ALA A 445 -29.92 -18.62 -23.66
C ALA A 445 -29.76 -17.33 -24.50
N PRO A 446 -29.67 -16.15 -23.88
CA PRO A 446 -29.36 -14.93 -24.62
C PRO A 446 -27.99 -15.09 -25.28
N ARG A 447 -27.90 -14.84 -26.58
CA ARG A 447 -26.62 -14.65 -27.25
C ARG A 447 -25.94 -13.43 -26.60
N ASP A 448 -24.63 -13.53 -26.37
CA ASP A 448 -23.79 -12.40 -25.96
C ASP A 448 -24.11 -11.19 -26.86
N SER A 449 -24.85 -10.24 -26.33
CA SER A 449 -25.15 -9.02 -27.06
C SER A 449 -24.01 -8.05 -26.86
N VAL A 450 -23.16 -7.94 -27.88
CA VAL A 450 -22.21 -6.86 -28.01
C VAL A 450 -23.02 -5.61 -28.34
N MET A 451 -23.12 -4.66 -27.42
CA MET A 451 -23.63 -3.34 -27.71
C MET A 451 -22.52 -2.53 -28.36
N LEU A 452 -22.53 -2.48 -29.70
CA LEU A 452 -21.78 -1.48 -30.44
C LEU A 452 -22.52 -0.15 -30.35
N TRP A 453 -21.79 0.94 -30.18
CA TRP A 453 -22.37 2.28 -30.38
C TRP A 453 -22.83 2.41 -31.82
N ASN A 454 -24.12 2.60 -32.08
CA ASN A 454 -24.70 2.63 -33.43
C ASN A 454 -24.26 3.84 -34.29
N ASP A 455 -23.47 4.76 -33.71
CA ASP A 455 -23.03 5.99 -34.39
C ASP A 455 -21.64 6.33 -33.80
N SER A 456 -20.65 5.50 -34.18
CA SER A 456 -19.39 5.44 -33.43
C SER A 456 -18.50 6.64 -33.73
N THR A 457 -18.27 6.99 -34.98
CA THR A 457 -17.32 8.03 -35.34
C THR A 457 -18.00 9.39 -35.49
N ALA A 458 -17.47 10.40 -34.80
CA ALA A 458 -17.96 11.78 -34.93
C ALA A 458 -16.79 12.76 -35.14
N THR A 459 -17.02 13.76 -36.01
CA THR A 459 -16.13 14.91 -36.11
C THR A 459 -16.53 15.97 -35.09
N ILE A 460 -15.56 16.37 -34.27
CA ILE A 460 -15.73 17.38 -33.23
C ILE A 460 -14.95 18.62 -33.65
N LEU A 461 -15.64 19.69 -33.87
CA LEU A 461 -15.03 20.97 -34.26
C LEU A 461 -14.33 21.65 -33.07
N PRO A 462 -13.44 22.62 -33.32
CA PRO A 462 -12.87 23.45 -32.26
C PRO A 462 -13.91 24.00 -31.29
N ASP A 463 -13.55 24.11 -29.99
CA ASP A 463 -14.41 24.63 -28.91
C ASP A 463 -15.75 23.90 -28.78
N SER A 464 -15.78 22.61 -29.13
CA SER A 464 -17.01 21.80 -29.01
C SER A 464 -16.76 20.47 -28.34
N ALA A 465 -17.84 19.76 -28.04
CA ALA A 465 -17.79 18.44 -27.40
C ALA A 465 -18.82 17.48 -28.03
N ARG A 466 -18.53 16.21 -28.00
CA ARG A 466 -19.47 15.14 -28.33
C ARG A 466 -19.58 14.15 -27.18
N THR A 467 -20.81 13.77 -26.88
CA THR A 467 -21.12 12.82 -25.80
C THR A 467 -21.78 11.58 -26.37
N TRP A 468 -21.28 10.42 -25.96
CA TRP A 468 -21.87 9.11 -26.19
C TRP A 468 -22.43 8.56 -24.90
N ARG A 469 -23.53 7.81 -24.97
CA ARG A 469 -24.17 7.19 -23.80
C ARG A 469 -24.36 5.71 -24.03
N GLY A 470 -24.00 4.90 -23.06
CA GLY A 470 -24.13 3.45 -23.08
C GLY A 470 -24.20 2.89 -21.67
N PHE A 471 -23.69 1.68 -21.50
CA PHE A 471 -23.70 1.02 -20.20
C PHE A 471 -22.36 0.36 -19.92
N GLU A 472 -21.89 0.47 -18.69
CA GLU A 472 -20.86 -0.40 -18.13
C GLU A 472 -21.55 -1.59 -17.46
N CYS A 473 -21.04 -2.80 -17.72
CA CYS A 473 -21.64 -4.03 -17.23
C CYS A 473 -20.62 -4.83 -16.42
N ALA A 474 -21.04 -5.27 -15.23
CA ALA A 474 -20.32 -6.22 -14.44
C ALA A 474 -20.77 -7.64 -14.83
N GLN A 475 -19.91 -8.40 -15.51
CA GLN A 475 -20.17 -9.83 -15.77
C GLN A 475 -20.31 -10.59 -14.45
N SER A 476 -21.20 -11.61 -14.40
CA SER A 476 -21.45 -12.37 -13.16
C SER A 476 -20.21 -13.08 -12.61
N GLU A 477 -19.30 -13.46 -13.49
CA GLU A 477 -18.04 -14.14 -13.15
C GLU A 477 -16.86 -13.17 -12.96
N ARG A 478 -17.08 -11.88 -13.15
CA ARG A 478 -16.01 -10.89 -12.95
C ARG A 478 -15.58 -10.88 -11.49
N PRO A 479 -14.28 -11.02 -11.20
CA PRO A 479 -13.78 -10.87 -9.83
C PRO A 479 -14.12 -9.49 -9.27
N VAL A 480 -14.43 -9.43 -7.99
CA VAL A 480 -14.62 -8.16 -7.27
C VAL A 480 -13.31 -7.37 -7.23
N ASP A 481 -13.44 -6.04 -7.27
CA ASP A 481 -12.28 -5.14 -7.25
C ASP A 481 -11.74 -4.97 -5.82
N GLY A 482 -10.59 -5.55 -5.59
CA GLY A 482 -9.78 -5.40 -4.38
C GLY A 482 -8.30 -5.47 -4.76
N PRO A 483 -7.38 -5.31 -3.80
CA PRO A 483 -5.97 -5.50 -4.04
C PRO A 483 -5.70 -6.87 -4.66
N TYR A 484 -5.23 -6.90 -5.91
CA TYR A 484 -5.15 -8.13 -6.72
C TYR A 484 -4.24 -9.21 -6.08
N TRP A 485 -3.26 -8.80 -5.28
CA TRP A 485 -2.32 -9.71 -4.61
C TRP A 485 -2.92 -10.42 -3.40
N LEU A 486 -4.07 -9.93 -2.87
CA LEU A 486 -4.78 -10.57 -1.76
C LEU A 486 -5.78 -11.64 -2.22
N SER A 487 -5.93 -11.84 -3.51
CA SER A 487 -6.82 -12.88 -4.07
C SER A 487 -6.06 -13.73 -5.12
N PRO A 488 -5.82 -15.00 -4.85
CA PRO A 488 -6.16 -15.79 -3.67
C PRO A 488 -5.31 -15.46 -2.42
N PRO A 489 -5.67 -15.99 -1.23
CA PRO A 489 -4.94 -15.74 0.00
C PRO A 489 -3.45 -16.14 -0.08
N ARG A 490 -2.60 -15.43 0.65
CA ARG A 490 -1.18 -15.74 0.75
C ARG A 490 -0.93 -17.12 1.39
N GLN A 491 0.22 -17.70 1.08
CA GLN A 491 0.72 -18.94 1.66
C GLN A 491 2.02 -18.67 2.40
N GLY A 492 2.01 -18.78 3.72
CA GLY A 492 3.14 -18.35 4.54
C GLY A 492 3.46 -16.87 4.28
N ASP A 493 4.74 -16.58 4.04
CA ASP A 493 5.23 -15.21 3.78
C ASP A 493 5.37 -14.91 2.28
N MET A 494 4.48 -15.51 1.47
CA MET A 494 4.38 -15.29 0.05
C MET A 494 2.94 -15.03 -0.38
N PHE A 495 2.72 -13.96 -1.12
CA PHE A 495 1.47 -13.78 -1.85
C PHE A 495 1.34 -14.85 -2.94
N ALA A 496 0.11 -15.22 -3.28
CA ALA A 496 -0.13 -16.14 -4.36
C ALA A 496 0.40 -15.59 -5.69
N LYS A 497 0.62 -16.47 -6.67
CA LYS A 497 1.13 -16.10 -7.99
C LYS A 497 0.13 -15.17 -8.71
N ALA A 498 0.15 -13.89 -8.34
CA ALA A 498 -0.48 -12.86 -9.13
C ALA A 498 0.40 -12.53 -10.34
N SER A 499 -0.17 -11.96 -11.37
CA SER A 499 0.58 -11.48 -12.51
C SER A 499 1.53 -10.35 -12.09
N LEU A 500 2.81 -10.65 -11.98
CA LEU A 500 3.86 -9.68 -11.66
C LEU A 500 4.01 -8.59 -12.75
N VAL A 501 3.52 -8.86 -13.94
CA VAL A 501 3.64 -8.01 -15.13
C VAL A 501 2.41 -7.11 -15.33
N GLU A 502 1.23 -7.59 -14.90
CA GLU A 502 -0.04 -6.87 -15.08
C GLU A 502 -0.32 -5.83 -13.99
N SER A 503 0.48 -5.82 -12.93
CA SER A 503 0.22 -5.03 -11.73
C SER A 503 0.85 -3.64 -11.71
N GLU A 504 1.49 -3.28 -12.79
CA GLU A 504 2.18 -2.01 -12.90
C GLU A 504 1.24 -0.82 -12.70
N ASN A 505 1.60 0.07 -11.77
CA ASN A 505 0.89 1.33 -11.46
C ASN A 505 -0.59 1.19 -11.05
N GLN A 506 -1.06 -0.01 -10.75
CA GLN A 506 -2.44 -0.26 -10.35
C GLN A 506 -2.52 -1.22 -9.16
N ALA A 507 -3.26 -0.84 -8.13
CA ALA A 507 -3.59 -1.74 -7.03
C ALA A 507 -4.86 -2.56 -7.32
N THR A 508 -5.74 -2.02 -8.16
CA THR A 508 -7.00 -2.66 -8.56
C THR A 508 -7.18 -2.58 -10.07
N ARG A 509 -7.87 -3.57 -10.64
CA ARG A 509 -8.24 -3.59 -12.05
C ARG A 509 -9.49 -2.73 -12.25
N GLY A 510 -9.30 -1.45 -12.58
CA GLY A 510 -10.41 -0.56 -12.93
C GLY A 510 -11.05 -0.90 -14.29
N ALA A 511 -12.21 -0.30 -14.59
CA ALA A 511 -12.77 -0.27 -15.94
C ALA A 511 -12.12 0.86 -16.75
N VAL A 512 -11.89 0.60 -18.03
CA VAL A 512 -11.26 1.53 -18.97
C VAL A 512 -12.08 1.57 -20.25
N VAL A 513 -12.36 2.78 -20.74
CA VAL A 513 -12.89 3.00 -22.09
C VAL A 513 -11.75 3.36 -23.02
N ARG A 514 -11.71 2.70 -24.16
CA ARG A 514 -10.77 3.04 -25.22
C ARG A 514 -11.43 3.97 -26.23
N VAL A 515 -10.79 5.10 -26.51
CA VAL A 515 -11.27 6.08 -27.50
C VAL A 515 -10.23 6.22 -28.60
N ARG A 516 -10.64 5.93 -29.84
CA ARG A 516 -9.81 6.17 -31.01
C ARG A 516 -9.97 7.62 -31.43
N LEU A 517 -8.85 8.29 -31.66
CA LEU A 517 -8.76 9.69 -32.06
C LEU A 517 -7.94 9.83 -33.32
N SER A 518 -8.44 10.65 -34.27
CA SER A 518 -7.67 11.15 -35.42
C SER A 518 -7.78 12.67 -35.44
N VAL A 519 -6.67 13.37 -35.46
CA VAL A 519 -6.63 14.84 -35.33
C VAL A 519 -6.16 15.46 -36.65
N GLY A 520 -6.74 16.57 -37.05
CA GLY A 520 -6.40 17.34 -38.22
C GLY A 520 -7.35 17.15 -39.41
N THR A 521 -7.06 17.90 -40.50
CA THR A 521 -7.79 17.82 -41.76
C THR A 521 -6.77 17.89 -42.89
N PRO A 522 -6.53 16.80 -43.67
CA PRO A 522 -7.11 15.46 -43.47
C PRO A 522 -6.70 14.85 -42.10
N PRO A 523 -7.50 13.86 -41.60
CA PRO A 523 -7.19 13.21 -40.32
C PRO A 523 -5.80 12.53 -40.38
N GLY A 524 -5.00 12.72 -39.34
CA GLY A 524 -3.72 12.01 -39.14
C GLY A 524 -3.90 10.53 -38.76
N TYR A 525 -2.79 9.85 -38.48
CA TYR A 525 -2.77 8.47 -38.03
C TYR A 525 -3.65 8.32 -36.76
N PRO A 526 -4.58 7.33 -36.71
CA PRO A 526 -5.44 7.15 -35.58
C PRO A 526 -4.67 6.62 -34.36
N VAL A 527 -4.89 7.23 -33.21
CA VAL A 527 -4.32 6.82 -31.93
C VAL A 527 -5.41 6.39 -30.95
N GLU A 528 -5.08 5.59 -29.95
CA GLU A 528 -6.02 5.09 -28.96
C GLU A 528 -5.65 5.60 -27.57
N LEU A 529 -6.63 6.21 -26.89
CA LEU A 529 -6.54 6.65 -25.51
C LEU A 529 -7.32 5.70 -24.61
N ASP A 530 -6.67 5.17 -23.59
CA ASP A 530 -7.31 4.43 -22.52
C ASP A 530 -7.72 5.39 -21.40
N VAL A 531 -9.02 5.50 -21.17
CA VAL A 531 -9.63 6.46 -20.25
C VAL A 531 -10.29 5.70 -19.10
N PRO A 532 -9.86 5.91 -17.84
CA PRO A 532 -10.48 5.23 -16.71
C PRO A 532 -11.94 5.67 -16.53
N VAL A 533 -12.80 4.68 -16.26
CA VAL A 533 -14.21 4.93 -15.90
C VAL A 533 -14.28 5.38 -14.45
N VAL A 534 -14.87 6.55 -14.21
CA VAL A 534 -14.90 7.15 -12.88
C VAL A 534 -16.30 7.60 -12.48
N TYR A 535 -16.59 7.48 -11.20
CA TYR A 535 -17.65 8.21 -10.54
C TYR A 535 -17.14 9.61 -10.18
N ARG A 536 -17.76 10.66 -10.74
CA ARG A 536 -17.35 12.04 -10.50
C ARG A 536 -18.49 12.81 -9.84
N TYR A 537 -18.17 13.54 -8.78
CA TYR A 537 -19.15 14.32 -8.03
C TYR A 537 -18.52 15.57 -7.39
N ALA A 538 -19.37 16.54 -7.09
CA ALA A 538 -18.99 17.72 -6.35
C ALA A 538 -19.09 17.43 -4.84
N ASP A 539 -17.97 17.48 -4.14
CA ASP A 539 -17.93 17.42 -2.68
C ASP A 539 -17.86 18.83 -2.11
N PRO A 540 -18.74 19.19 -1.15
CA PRO A 540 -18.79 20.56 -0.62
C PRO A 540 -17.48 21.05 0.01
N LEU A 541 -16.64 20.15 0.52
CA LEU A 541 -15.37 20.50 1.19
C LEU A 541 -14.14 20.26 0.30
N ARG A 542 -14.22 19.29 -0.62
CA ARG A 542 -13.10 18.85 -1.46
C ARG A 542 -13.19 19.34 -2.90
N GLY A 543 -14.34 19.87 -3.32
CA GLY A 543 -14.61 20.30 -4.69
C GLY A 543 -14.87 19.10 -5.62
N ASP A 544 -14.26 19.11 -6.80
CA ASP A 544 -14.42 18.07 -7.81
C ASP A 544 -13.67 16.79 -7.42
N VAL A 545 -14.40 15.72 -7.12
CA VAL A 545 -13.88 14.43 -6.70
C VAL A 545 -14.18 13.37 -7.75
N SER A 546 -13.16 12.60 -8.12
CA SER A 546 -13.29 11.45 -9.00
C SER A 546 -12.83 10.19 -8.28
N ARG A 547 -13.66 9.14 -8.31
CA ARG A 547 -13.36 7.81 -7.77
C ARG A 547 -13.43 6.76 -8.87
N PRO A 548 -12.45 5.84 -8.97
CA PRO A 548 -12.53 4.74 -9.94
C PRO A 548 -13.79 3.90 -9.73
N LEU A 549 -14.38 3.44 -10.83
CA LEU A 549 -15.42 2.43 -10.76
C LEU A 549 -14.92 1.18 -10.05
N ALA A 550 -15.73 0.61 -9.17
CA ALA A 550 -15.45 -0.65 -8.48
C ALA A 550 -16.56 -1.68 -8.71
N PHE A 551 -16.14 -2.92 -9.01
CA PHE A 551 -17.03 -4.07 -9.09
C PHE A 551 -17.08 -4.77 -7.74
N VAL A 552 -18.29 -4.94 -7.19
CA VAL A 552 -18.49 -5.45 -5.82
C VAL A 552 -19.55 -6.56 -5.81
N PRO A 553 -19.62 -7.38 -4.75
CA PRO A 553 -20.78 -8.30 -4.58
C PRO A 553 -22.08 -7.52 -4.49
N GLU A 554 -23.17 -8.13 -4.94
CA GLU A 554 -24.51 -7.53 -4.83
C GLU A 554 -24.87 -7.19 -3.38
N LEU A 555 -24.54 -8.11 -2.47
CA LEU A 555 -24.63 -7.89 -1.02
C LEU A 555 -23.27 -8.18 -0.38
N SER A 556 -22.81 -7.28 0.47
CA SER A 556 -21.63 -7.45 1.28
C SER A 556 -22.04 -7.65 2.74
N VAL A 557 -21.45 -8.66 3.39
CA VAL A 557 -21.76 -9.04 4.77
C VAL A 557 -20.51 -8.90 5.61
N THR A 558 -20.59 -8.17 6.72
CA THR A 558 -19.47 -8.01 7.65
C THR A 558 -19.93 -8.21 9.09
N LEU A 559 -19.01 -8.68 9.92
CA LEU A 559 -19.14 -8.63 11.37
C LEU A 559 -18.37 -7.41 11.90
N ASP A 560 -18.83 -6.84 13.00
CA ASP A 560 -18.27 -5.63 13.60
C ASP A 560 -16.84 -5.80 14.11
N ARG A 561 -16.35 -7.05 14.20
CA ARG A 561 -15.00 -7.40 14.62
C ARG A 561 -14.53 -8.70 13.97
N ALA A 562 -13.21 -8.89 13.88
CA ALA A 562 -12.61 -10.11 13.32
C ALA A 562 -12.18 -11.10 14.41
N VAL A 563 -11.75 -10.59 15.57
CA VAL A 563 -11.29 -11.38 16.71
C VAL A 563 -11.97 -10.86 17.97
N GLU A 564 -12.33 -11.77 18.86
CA GLU A 564 -12.88 -11.48 20.17
C GLU A 564 -12.31 -12.45 21.20
N TYR A 565 -12.01 -11.95 22.38
CA TYR A 565 -11.60 -12.78 23.51
C TYR A 565 -12.77 -13.11 24.42
N ALA A 566 -12.76 -14.33 24.97
CA ALA A 566 -13.67 -14.76 26.01
C ALA A 566 -12.94 -15.62 27.05
N PRO A 567 -13.26 -15.48 28.35
CA PRO A 567 -12.81 -16.46 29.35
C PRO A 567 -13.42 -17.82 29.03
N ALA A 568 -12.59 -18.85 28.98
CA ALA A 568 -13.05 -20.23 28.71
C ALA A 568 -13.82 -20.81 29.92
N ARG A 569 -14.71 -21.77 29.65
CA ARG A 569 -15.49 -22.49 30.66
C ARG A 569 -16.28 -21.57 31.61
N THR A 570 -16.67 -20.41 31.10
CA THR A 570 -17.51 -19.44 31.80
C THR A 570 -18.70 -19.06 30.95
N PRO A 571 -19.84 -18.73 31.57
CA PRO A 571 -21.01 -18.29 30.83
C PRO A 571 -20.71 -17.06 29.99
N LEU A 572 -20.84 -17.19 28.67
CA LEU A 572 -20.64 -16.14 27.69
C LEU A 572 -21.98 -15.56 27.27
N VAL A 573 -22.11 -14.25 27.31
CA VAL A 573 -23.21 -13.50 26.71
C VAL A 573 -22.58 -12.39 25.86
N ARG A 574 -22.82 -12.40 24.55
CA ARG A 574 -22.25 -11.40 23.62
C ARG A 574 -23.30 -10.97 22.60
N GLN A 575 -23.22 -9.72 22.23
CA GLN A 575 -23.91 -9.21 21.06
C GLN A 575 -22.97 -9.18 19.88
N LEU A 576 -23.41 -9.77 18.77
CA LEU A 576 -22.73 -9.71 17.48
C LEU A 576 -23.61 -8.92 16.51
N ARG A 577 -23.03 -7.91 15.92
CA ARG A 577 -23.67 -7.07 14.93
C ARG A 577 -23.18 -7.49 13.55
N VAL A 578 -24.13 -7.97 12.74
CA VAL A 578 -23.90 -8.27 11.32
C VAL A 578 -24.40 -7.07 10.51
N GLU A 579 -23.52 -6.47 9.73
CA GLU A 579 -23.87 -5.41 8.79
C GLU A 579 -24.03 -6.00 7.40
N VAL A 580 -25.09 -5.64 6.71
CA VAL A 580 -25.33 -5.98 5.31
C VAL A 580 -25.45 -4.69 4.52
N ARG A 581 -24.66 -4.59 3.46
CA ARG A 581 -24.60 -3.46 2.52
C ARG A 581 -25.07 -3.90 1.15
N SER A 582 -25.92 -3.10 0.50
CA SER A 582 -26.43 -3.36 -0.85
C SER A 582 -25.68 -2.53 -1.89
N ALA A 583 -25.22 -3.19 -2.95
CA ALA A 583 -24.84 -2.57 -4.20
C ALA A 583 -25.94 -2.70 -5.29
N ALA A 584 -27.01 -3.41 -4.99
CA ALA A 584 -28.16 -3.53 -5.90
C ALA A 584 -28.93 -2.20 -6.03
N THR A 585 -29.42 -1.92 -7.22
CA THR A 585 -30.26 -0.73 -7.50
C THR A 585 -31.72 -0.90 -7.13
N VAL A 586 -32.12 -2.12 -6.81
CA VAL A 586 -33.48 -2.48 -6.41
C VAL A 586 -33.54 -2.94 -4.96
N SER A 587 -34.71 -2.86 -4.34
CA SER A 587 -34.91 -3.32 -2.97
C SER A 587 -34.62 -4.81 -2.84
N ARG A 588 -34.01 -5.20 -1.72
CA ARG A 588 -33.70 -6.57 -1.36
C ARG A 588 -34.18 -6.87 0.05
N ASP A 589 -34.95 -7.94 0.18
CA ASP A 589 -35.22 -8.54 1.47
C ASP A 589 -34.15 -9.60 1.75
N VAL A 590 -33.50 -9.46 2.89
CA VAL A 590 -32.35 -10.26 3.24
C VAL A 590 -32.58 -10.95 4.56
N ARG A 591 -32.41 -12.27 4.57
CA ARG A 591 -32.41 -13.10 5.76
C ARG A 591 -30.98 -13.29 6.24
N VAL A 592 -30.66 -12.80 7.44
CA VAL A 592 -29.34 -12.91 8.07
C VAL A 592 -29.38 -14.00 9.13
N SER A 593 -28.39 -14.89 9.12
CA SER A 593 -28.26 -15.97 10.10
C SER A 593 -26.80 -16.13 10.54
N LEU A 594 -26.58 -16.77 11.69
CA LEU A 594 -25.27 -17.12 12.20
C LEU A 594 -25.05 -18.64 12.18
N ARG A 595 -23.88 -19.08 11.74
CA ARG A 595 -23.37 -20.43 11.95
C ARG A 595 -22.48 -20.42 13.18
N LEU A 596 -22.85 -21.16 14.21
CA LEU A 596 -22.18 -21.17 15.49
C LEU A 596 -21.35 -22.46 15.69
N PRO A 597 -20.23 -22.38 16.43
CA PRO A 597 -19.54 -23.55 16.94
C PRO A 597 -20.34 -24.25 18.06
N ASN A 598 -19.94 -25.47 18.36
CA ASN A 598 -20.51 -26.21 19.50
C ASN A 598 -20.35 -25.42 20.81
N GLY A 599 -21.34 -25.53 21.71
CA GLY A 599 -21.33 -24.82 22.99
C GLY A 599 -22.03 -23.47 22.96
N LEU A 600 -22.28 -22.90 21.79
CA LEU A 600 -23.02 -21.64 21.66
C LEU A 600 -24.41 -21.83 21.08
N ARG A 601 -25.33 -20.94 21.50
CA ARG A 601 -26.70 -20.82 20.97
C ARG A 601 -26.99 -19.32 20.73
N VAL A 602 -27.86 -19.04 19.79
CA VAL A 602 -28.28 -17.69 19.42
C VAL A 602 -29.75 -17.47 19.85
N ASP A 603 -30.08 -16.22 20.12
CA ASP A 603 -31.43 -15.80 20.51
C ASP A 603 -32.48 -15.92 19.38
N SER A 604 -32.05 -15.92 18.12
CA SER A 604 -32.90 -16.06 16.96
C SER A 604 -32.16 -16.79 15.84
N ALA A 605 -32.81 -17.78 15.21
CA ALA A 605 -32.22 -18.55 14.10
C ALA A 605 -31.90 -17.66 12.88
N ALA A 606 -32.69 -16.61 12.66
CA ALA A 606 -32.42 -15.62 11.61
C ALA A 606 -33.12 -14.29 11.92
N ARG A 607 -32.64 -13.23 11.29
CA ARG A 607 -33.27 -11.89 11.29
C ARG A 607 -33.42 -11.40 9.88
N SER A 608 -34.56 -10.78 9.57
CA SER A 608 -34.81 -10.19 8.25
C SER A 608 -34.54 -8.69 8.28
N VAL A 609 -33.91 -8.18 7.24
CA VAL A 609 -33.67 -6.77 7.00
C VAL A 609 -34.02 -6.43 5.57
N THR A 610 -34.60 -5.26 5.34
CA THR A 610 -34.88 -4.76 3.97
C THR A 610 -33.86 -3.68 3.62
N LEU A 611 -33.17 -3.86 2.49
CA LEU A 611 -32.24 -2.93 1.89
C LEU A 611 -32.95 -2.24 0.71
N PRO A 612 -33.41 -1.00 0.85
CA PRO A 612 -34.32 -0.40 -0.12
C PRO A 612 -33.70 -0.08 -1.46
N ALA A 613 -32.39 0.19 -1.52
CA ALA A 613 -31.71 0.60 -2.73
C ALA A 613 -30.18 0.49 -2.62
N TYR A 614 -29.48 0.88 -3.68
CA TYR A 614 -28.05 1.06 -3.72
C TYR A 614 -27.53 1.91 -2.56
N GLY A 615 -26.43 1.46 -1.95
CA GLY A 615 -25.77 2.10 -0.83
C GLY A 615 -26.48 1.91 0.53
N ALA A 616 -27.63 1.25 0.55
CA ALA A 616 -28.31 0.96 1.81
C ALA A 616 -27.49 0.03 2.69
N VAL A 617 -27.43 0.37 3.97
CA VAL A 617 -26.76 -0.42 5.01
C VAL A 617 -27.78 -0.74 6.10
N ARG A 618 -27.85 -1.99 6.52
CA ARG A 618 -28.70 -2.44 7.63
C ARG A 618 -27.92 -3.39 8.53
N SER A 619 -28.24 -3.36 9.80
CA SER A 619 -27.59 -4.24 10.80
C SER A 619 -28.62 -5.20 11.38
N ALA A 620 -28.20 -6.45 11.56
CA ALA A 620 -28.89 -7.44 12.35
C ALA A 620 -28.03 -7.77 13.58
N THR A 621 -28.58 -7.57 14.79
CA THR A 621 -27.88 -7.84 16.03
C THR A 621 -28.38 -9.15 16.63
N PHE A 622 -27.46 -10.05 16.96
CA PHE A 622 -27.72 -11.35 17.56
C PHE A 622 -27.13 -11.39 18.96
N THR A 623 -27.86 -11.99 19.91
CA THR A 623 -27.29 -12.31 21.22
C THR A 623 -26.90 -13.78 21.25
N ILE A 624 -25.60 -14.04 21.36
CA ILE A 624 -25.10 -15.41 21.55
C ILE A 624 -24.89 -15.70 23.03
N ARG A 625 -25.16 -16.94 23.44
CA ARG A 625 -25.02 -17.43 24.82
C ARG A 625 -24.44 -18.83 24.83
N GLY A 626 -23.69 -19.16 25.87
CA GLY A 626 -23.16 -20.52 26.04
C GLY A 626 -21.86 -20.53 26.78
N GLU A 627 -21.10 -21.59 26.61
CA GLU A 627 -19.76 -21.76 27.16
C GLU A 627 -18.87 -22.34 26.09
N LEU A 628 -17.61 -21.91 26.09
CA LEU A 628 -16.59 -22.38 25.14
C LEU A 628 -15.45 -23.06 25.89
N VAL A 629 -14.95 -24.16 25.35
CA VAL A 629 -13.69 -24.76 25.80
C VAL A 629 -12.51 -23.90 25.31
N PRO A 630 -11.33 -23.96 25.95
CA PRO A 630 -10.16 -23.23 25.47
C PRO A 630 -9.87 -23.53 24.01
N GLY A 631 -9.57 -22.49 23.23
CA GLY A 631 -9.21 -22.57 21.82
C GLY A 631 -9.93 -21.56 20.96
N ARG A 632 -9.70 -21.65 19.65
CA ARG A 632 -10.23 -20.75 18.63
C ARG A 632 -11.54 -21.27 18.06
N HIS A 633 -12.59 -20.49 18.15
CA HIS A 633 -13.95 -20.83 17.71
C HIS A 633 -14.43 -19.84 16.69
N ILE A 634 -14.85 -20.31 15.51
CA ILE A 634 -15.28 -19.44 14.40
C ILE A 634 -16.80 -19.34 14.35
N ILE A 635 -17.32 -18.13 14.33
CA ILE A 635 -18.71 -17.82 14.00
C ILE A 635 -18.73 -17.19 12.60
N SER A 636 -19.65 -17.65 11.76
CA SER A 636 -19.83 -17.11 10.41
C SER A 636 -21.22 -16.49 10.27
N ALA A 637 -21.29 -15.34 9.61
CA ALA A 637 -22.55 -14.70 9.24
C ALA A 637 -22.86 -15.00 7.76
N ILE A 638 -24.13 -15.31 7.50
CA ILE A 638 -24.64 -15.60 6.16
C ILE A 638 -25.86 -14.72 5.93
N ALA A 639 -25.88 -14.04 4.80
CA ALA A 639 -27.07 -13.34 4.28
C ALA A 639 -27.62 -14.10 3.07
N GLU A 640 -28.93 -14.29 3.03
CA GLU A 640 -29.63 -14.94 1.93
C GLU A 640 -30.67 -13.96 1.34
N SER A 641 -30.65 -13.82 0.02
CA SER A 641 -31.62 -13.02 -0.73
C SER A 641 -31.83 -13.64 -2.11
N ASP A 642 -33.08 -13.76 -2.56
CA ASP A 642 -33.43 -14.33 -3.86
C ASP A 642 -32.76 -15.69 -4.18
N GLY A 643 -32.64 -16.56 -3.16
CA GLY A 643 -32.03 -17.89 -3.28
C GLY A 643 -30.50 -17.88 -3.37
N ARG A 644 -29.85 -16.73 -3.28
CA ARG A 644 -28.38 -16.59 -3.26
C ARG A 644 -27.87 -16.40 -1.83
N ARG A 645 -26.65 -16.89 -1.59
CA ARG A 645 -25.96 -16.77 -0.30
C ARG A 645 -24.77 -15.84 -0.42
N TYR A 646 -24.61 -14.98 0.56
CA TYR A 646 -23.52 -14.01 0.70
C TYR A 646 -22.91 -14.20 2.09
N ALA A 647 -21.59 -14.43 2.13
CA ALA A 647 -20.83 -14.67 3.35
C ALA A 647 -19.50 -13.90 3.36
N THR A 648 -19.35 -12.96 2.43
CA THR A 648 -18.15 -12.14 2.27
C THR A 648 -18.51 -10.67 2.27
N GLY A 649 -17.68 -9.85 2.89
CA GLY A 649 -17.81 -8.40 2.86
C GLY A 649 -16.45 -7.74 2.71
N TYR A 650 -16.43 -6.42 2.78
CA TYR A 650 -15.18 -5.66 2.70
C TYR A 650 -15.10 -4.60 3.78
N THR A 651 -13.86 -4.29 4.18
CA THR A 651 -13.52 -3.08 4.92
C THR A 651 -12.93 -2.07 3.94
N ALA A 652 -13.47 -0.86 3.94
CA ALA A 652 -12.94 0.23 3.13
C ALA A 652 -11.73 0.87 3.85
N ILE A 653 -10.65 1.10 3.11
CA ILE A 653 -9.51 1.91 3.54
C ILE A 653 -9.58 3.20 2.74
N GLU A 654 -9.78 4.32 3.43
CA GLU A 654 -9.96 5.63 2.80
C GLU A 654 -9.13 6.67 3.55
N TYR A 655 -8.10 7.20 2.87
CA TYR A 655 -7.30 8.34 3.30
C TYR A 655 -7.20 9.35 2.16
N ASP A 656 -7.17 10.65 2.47
CA ASP A 656 -7.23 11.71 1.45
C ASP A 656 -6.07 11.69 0.43
N HIS A 657 -4.94 11.09 0.78
CA HIS A 657 -3.74 11.07 -0.07
C HIS A 657 -3.62 9.82 -0.95
N ILE A 658 -4.46 8.82 -0.75
CA ILE A 658 -4.45 7.55 -1.49
C ILE A 658 -5.81 7.29 -2.14
N ARG A 659 -5.83 6.38 -3.11
CA ARG A 659 -7.10 5.90 -3.70
C ARG A 659 -7.78 4.94 -2.73
N PRO A 660 -9.12 4.97 -2.62
CA PRO A 660 -9.86 4.04 -1.77
C PRO A 660 -9.58 2.58 -2.15
N GLN A 661 -9.38 1.73 -1.14
CA GLN A 661 -9.18 0.30 -1.29
C GLN A 661 -10.27 -0.48 -0.55
N ARG A 662 -10.62 -1.67 -1.05
CA ARG A 662 -11.59 -2.57 -0.43
C ARG A 662 -10.94 -3.90 -0.11
N LEU A 663 -10.80 -4.20 1.17
CA LEU A 663 -10.25 -5.46 1.63
C LEU A 663 -11.37 -6.45 1.91
N TYR A 664 -11.50 -7.43 1.03
CA TYR A 664 -12.52 -8.48 1.16
C TYR A 664 -12.08 -9.54 2.17
N ARG A 665 -13.03 -9.97 2.98
CA ARG A 665 -12.86 -11.09 3.91
C ARG A 665 -14.19 -11.81 4.11
N ASP A 666 -14.11 -13.05 4.54
CA ASP A 666 -15.28 -13.79 4.97
C ASP A 666 -15.93 -13.10 6.18
N ALA A 667 -17.24 -13.13 6.24
CA ALA A 667 -18.02 -12.57 7.34
C ALA A 667 -17.91 -13.48 8.58
N THR A 668 -16.71 -13.52 9.16
CA THR A 668 -16.39 -14.38 10.30
C THR A 668 -15.84 -13.57 11.48
N VAL A 669 -16.08 -14.05 12.70
CA VAL A 669 -15.38 -13.63 13.90
C VAL A 669 -14.79 -14.86 14.59
N ALA A 670 -13.51 -14.77 14.96
CA ALA A 670 -12.85 -15.77 15.78
C ALA A 670 -13.02 -15.40 17.27
N ILE A 671 -13.66 -16.26 18.05
CA ILE A 671 -13.65 -16.13 19.52
C ILE A 671 -12.49 -16.96 20.05
N GLU A 672 -11.51 -16.28 20.64
CA GLU A 672 -10.41 -16.91 21.35
C GLU A 672 -10.86 -17.16 22.81
N ALA A 673 -11.28 -18.37 23.09
CA ALA A 673 -11.64 -18.79 24.44
C ALA A 673 -10.38 -19.12 25.24
N VAL A 674 -10.03 -18.26 26.20
CA VAL A 674 -8.78 -18.33 26.95
C VAL A 674 -9.03 -18.76 28.38
N ASP A 675 -8.24 -19.73 28.86
CA ASP A 675 -8.24 -20.11 30.28
C ASP A 675 -7.50 -19.04 31.09
N LEU A 676 -8.23 -18.00 31.48
CA LEU A 676 -7.65 -16.88 32.22
C LEU A 676 -8.59 -16.39 33.32
N LYS A 677 -7.99 -15.85 34.37
CA LYS A 677 -8.65 -15.10 35.44
C LYS A 677 -8.40 -13.62 35.25
N VAL A 678 -9.44 -12.82 35.41
CA VAL A 678 -9.39 -11.35 35.32
C VAL A 678 -9.65 -10.77 36.72
N PRO A 679 -8.89 -9.74 37.15
CA PRO A 679 -9.19 -9.07 38.42
C PRO A 679 -10.60 -8.49 38.42
N ALA A 680 -11.38 -8.82 39.41
CA ALA A 680 -12.74 -8.30 39.57
C ALA A 680 -12.70 -6.77 39.70
N ASP A 681 -13.65 -6.09 39.07
CA ASP A 681 -13.88 -4.64 39.17
C ASP A 681 -12.71 -3.72 38.83
N ALA A 682 -11.66 -4.22 38.14
CA ALA A 682 -10.53 -3.42 37.73
C ALA A 682 -10.94 -2.33 36.73
N VAL A 683 -10.60 -1.08 37.04
CA VAL A 683 -10.78 0.08 36.17
C VAL A 683 -9.43 0.51 35.63
N ILE A 684 -9.29 0.48 34.33
CA ILE A 684 -8.04 0.74 33.62
C ILE A 684 -8.16 2.03 32.80
N ALA A 685 -7.21 2.95 32.96
CA ALA A 685 -7.03 4.03 31.99
C ALA A 685 -6.11 3.55 30.88
N TYR A 686 -6.46 3.83 29.63
CA TYR A 686 -5.65 3.47 28.47
C TYR A 686 -5.30 4.71 27.65
N ILE A 687 -4.01 5.00 27.53
CA ILE A 687 -3.46 6.04 26.66
C ILE A 687 -3.06 5.36 25.37
N GLN A 688 -3.70 5.75 24.27
CA GLN A 688 -3.53 5.14 22.95
C GLN A 688 -2.11 5.30 22.43
N GLY A 689 -1.55 4.22 21.89
CA GLY A 689 -0.26 4.19 21.19
C GLY A 689 -0.41 4.13 19.66
N VAL A 690 0.70 4.02 18.98
CA VAL A 690 0.80 3.94 17.51
C VAL A 690 0.46 2.51 17.06
N GLY A 691 -0.53 2.38 16.16
CA GLY A 691 -0.97 1.08 15.64
C GLY A 691 -1.48 0.11 16.72
N ASP A 692 -1.95 0.63 17.85
CA ASP A 692 -2.27 -0.13 19.05
C ASP A 692 -3.78 -0.40 19.17
N ASN A 693 -4.18 -1.65 18.97
CA ASN A 693 -5.56 -2.13 19.07
C ASN A 693 -5.82 -2.93 20.37
N SER A 694 -5.00 -2.75 21.42
CA SER A 694 -5.07 -3.58 22.63
C SER A 694 -6.24 -3.22 23.54
N ALA A 695 -6.64 -1.96 23.62
CA ALA A 695 -7.70 -1.50 24.53
C ALA A 695 -9.06 -2.22 24.30
N PRO A 696 -9.57 -2.40 23.07
CA PRO A 696 -10.79 -3.16 22.83
C PRO A 696 -10.70 -4.63 23.28
N MET A 697 -9.54 -5.24 23.16
CA MET A 697 -9.31 -6.63 23.58
C MET A 697 -9.43 -6.78 25.10
N LEU A 698 -8.92 -5.81 25.85
CA LEU A 698 -9.05 -5.79 27.30
C LEU A 698 -10.52 -5.65 27.75
N GLN A 699 -11.30 -4.83 27.03
CA GLN A 699 -12.76 -4.71 27.31
C GLN A 699 -13.48 -6.03 27.06
N GLN A 700 -13.13 -6.76 26.02
CA GLN A 700 -13.71 -8.08 25.69
C GLN A 700 -13.41 -9.12 26.78
N LEU A 701 -12.25 -9.02 27.43
CA LEU A 701 -11.90 -9.86 28.59
C LEU A 701 -12.64 -9.50 29.86
N GLY A 702 -13.47 -8.45 29.88
CA GLY A 702 -14.30 -8.04 31.01
C GLY A 702 -13.68 -6.94 31.87
N LEU A 703 -12.56 -6.34 31.46
CA LEU A 703 -11.98 -5.18 32.15
C LEU A 703 -12.73 -3.88 31.79
N ARG A 704 -12.88 -3.00 32.78
CA ARG A 704 -13.44 -1.66 32.56
C ARG A 704 -12.33 -0.73 32.07
N VAL A 705 -12.20 -0.55 30.74
CA VAL A 705 -11.17 0.26 30.10
C VAL A 705 -11.75 1.61 29.70
N THR A 706 -11.11 2.69 30.15
CA THR A 706 -11.44 4.07 29.81
C THR A 706 -10.28 4.69 28.99
N ALA A 707 -10.57 5.21 27.82
CA ALA A 707 -9.59 5.97 27.06
C ALA A 707 -9.24 7.27 27.83
N LEU A 708 -7.95 7.53 28.01
CA LEU A 708 -7.43 8.73 28.66
C LEU A 708 -6.68 9.57 27.61
N ASN A 709 -7.24 10.73 27.29
CA ASN A 709 -6.53 11.68 26.44
C ASN A 709 -5.38 12.33 27.24
N PRO A 710 -4.14 12.29 26.74
CA PRO A 710 -3.00 12.91 27.41
C PRO A 710 -3.17 14.36 27.80
N ALA A 711 -3.91 15.18 27.03
CA ALA A 711 -4.19 16.57 27.34
C ALA A 711 -5.12 16.76 28.58
N ASP A 712 -5.88 15.70 28.94
CA ASP A 712 -6.81 15.75 30.07
C ASP A 712 -6.20 15.19 31.37
N ILE A 713 -4.98 14.66 31.35
CA ILE A 713 -4.28 14.13 32.52
C ILE A 713 -4.29 15.13 33.69
N PRO A 714 -3.96 16.43 33.54
CA PRO A 714 -3.93 17.38 34.66
C PRO A 714 -5.30 17.63 35.31
N LYS A 715 -6.39 17.30 34.61
CA LYS A 715 -7.77 17.54 35.07
C LYS A 715 -8.45 16.23 35.56
N THR A 716 -7.79 15.09 35.42
CA THR A 716 -8.35 13.78 35.71
C THR A 716 -7.89 13.31 37.07
N ASP A 717 -8.81 12.88 37.91
CA ASP A 717 -8.46 12.15 39.14
C ASP A 717 -7.95 10.76 38.76
N LEU A 718 -6.62 10.59 38.76
CA LEU A 718 -5.94 9.36 38.39
C LEU A 718 -6.11 8.27 39.48
N SER A 719 -6.40 8.63 40.71
CA SER A 719 -6.52 7.67 41.84
C SER A 719 -7.64 6.68 41.67
N ARG A 720 -8.63 6.99 40.84
CA ARG A 720 -9.77 6.11 40.52
C ARG A 720 -9.39 4.88 39.68
N PHE A 721 -8.20 4.89 39.04
CA PHE A 721 -7.75 3.79 38.18
C PHE A 721 -6.88 2.81 38.96
N ASN A 722 -7.14 1.52 38.79
CA ASN A 722 -6.31 0.44 39.33
C ASN A 722 -4.98 0.34 38.58
N ALA A 723 -5.02 0.60 37.29
CA ALA A 723 -3.81 0.69 36.47
C ALA A 723 -3.99 1.70 35.33
N ILE A 724 -2.88 2.33 34.91
CA ILE A 724 -2.79 3.17 33.72
C ILE A 724 -1.87 2.46 32.73
N VAL A 725 -2.36 2.29 31.50
CA VAL A 725 -1.58 1.71 30.39
C VAL A 725 -1.18 2.83 29.42
N VAL A 726 0.08 2.88 29.08
CA VAL A 726 0.60 3.68 27.98
C VAL A 726 0.90 2.75 26.81
N GLY A 727 0.24 2.98 25.69
CA GLY A 727 0.36 2.17 24.48
C GLY A 727 1.72 2.28 23.81
N SER A 728 2.00 1.39 22.88
CA SER A 728 3.27 1.33 22.17
C SER A 728 3.58 2.65 21.45
N ARG A 729 4.82 3.16 21.62
CA ARG A 729 5.31 4.40 20.98
C ARG A 729 4.45 5.66 21.25
N ALA A 730 3.65 5.65 22.32
CA ALA A 730 2.78 6.79 22.64
C ALA A 730 3.57 8.08 22.95
N TYR A 731 4.72 7.98 23.58
CA TYR A 731 5.58 9.12 23.88
C TYR A 731 6.24 9.75 22.64
N GLU A 732 6.43 8.97 21.60
CA GLU A 732 6.97 9.48 20.32
C GLU A 732 5.94 10.31 19.56
N SER A 733 4.67 9.90 19.64
CA SER A 733 3.58 10.46 18.82
C SER A 733 2.76 11.54 19.51
N ASN A 734 2.98 11.81 20.83
CA ASN A 734 2.10 12.67 21.61
C ASN A 734 2.85 13.58 22.58
N ASP A 735 3.06 14.85 22.17
CA ASP A 735 3.74 15.87 22.96
C ASP A 735 3.03 16.17 24.29
N ALA A 736 1.68 16.09 24.31
CA ALA A 736 0.92 16.31 25.54
C ALA A 736 1.16 15.20 26.58
N LEU A 737 1.41 13.95 26.12
CA LEU A 737 1.81 12.87 27.00
C LEU A 737 3.19 13.14 27.62
N VAL A 738 4.15 13.56 26.81
CA VAL A 738 5.50 13.93 27.28
C VAL A 738 5.40 15.04 28.33
N ALA A 739 4.65 16.10 28.04
CA ALA A 739 4.47 17.23 28.94
C ALA A 739 3.81 16.87 30.28
N ASN A 740 2.89 15.90 30.27
CA ASN A 740 2.13 15.48 31.46
C ASN A 740 2.67 14.24 32.17
N ASN A 741 3.83 13.70 31.71
CA ASN A 741 4.39 12.46 32.26
C ASN A 741 4.71 12.53 33.78
N ALA A 742 5.10 13.70 34.28
CA ALA A 742 5.37 13.88 35.70
C ALA A 742 4.16 13.57 36.58
N ALA A 743 2.93 13.89 36.13
CA ALA A 743 1.70 13.55 36.84
C ALA A 743 1.43 12.04 36.85
N LEU A 744 1.76 11.33 35.78
CA LEU A 744 1.67 9.86 35.71
C LEU A 744 2.68 9.19 36.65
N LEU A 745 3.90 9.70 36.71
CA LEU A 745 4.91 9.19 37.65
C LEU A 745 4.52 9.49 39.11
N ASP A 746 3.88 10.63 39.38
CA ASP A 746 3.35 10.98 40.71
C ASP A 746 2.18 10.05 41.12
N TYR A 747 1.30 9.69 40.17
CA TYR A 747 0.28 8.65 40.40
C TYR A 747 0.90 7.33 40.85
N VAL A 748 2.01 6.90 40.19
CA VAL A 748 2.73 5.69 40.62
C VAL A 748 3.29 5.87 42.03
N LYS A 749 3.97 6.99 42.35
CA LYS A 749 4.51 7.29 43.68
C LYS A 749 3.47 7.18 44.78
N LYS A 750 2.22 7.60 44.48
CA LYS A 750 1.07 7.54 45.38
C LYS A 750 0.40 6.16 45.51
N GLY A 751 0.92 5.15 44.85
CA GLY A 751 0.49 3.77 44.99
C GLY A 751 -0.23 3.18 43.76
N GLY A 752 -0.26 3.88 42.64
CA GLY A 752 -0.83 3.39 41.37
C GLY A 752 0.04 2.35 40.67
N THR A 753 -0.57 1.61 39.73
CA THR A 753 0.15 0.74 38.79
C THR A 753 0.19 1.41 37.43
N MET A 754 1.37 1.48 36.84
CA MET A 754 1.56 1.98 35.48
C MET A 754 2.25 0.95 34.61
N VAL A 755 1.66 0.62 33.47
CA VAL A 755 2.21 -0.32 32.47
C VAL A 755 2.53 0.47 31.23
N VAL A 756 3.80 0.57 30.89
CA VAL A 756 4.30 1.28 29.71
C VAL A 756 4.79 0.26 28.70
N GLN A 757 4.16 0.24 27.54
CA GLN A 757 4.63 -0.55 26.41
C GLN A 757 5.82 0.15 25.76
N TYR A 758 6.61 -0.55 24.97
CA TYR A 758 7.83 -0.07 24.39
C TYR A 758 7.69 1.30 23.68
N GLY A 759 8.71 2.11 23.87
CA GLY A 759 9.01 3.28 23.06
C GLY A 759 10.37 3.12 22.41
N GLN A 760 10.80 4.14 21.68
CA GLN A 760 12.11 4.18 21.05
C GLN A 760 13.12 4.95 21.93
N TYR A 761 14.02 5.68 21.29
CA TYR A 761 15.11 6.39 21.99
C TYR A 761 14.63 7.54 22.88
N GLU A 762 13.41 8.04 22.72
CA GLU A 762 12.81 9.02 23.62
C GLU A 762 12.69 8.51 25.05
N MET A 763 12.56 7.19 25.25
CA MET A 763 12.47 6.56 26.59
C MET A 763 13.74 6.71 27.41
N THR A 764 14.88 7.00 26.78
CA THR A 764 16.16 7.25 27.50
C THR A 764 16.29 8.69 28.00
N ARG A 765 15.33 9.58 27.71
CA ARG A 765 15.34 10.97 28.16
C ARG A 765 15.02 11.03 29.66
N ALA A 766 15.65 11.98 30.36
CA ALA A 766 15.37 12.22 31.79
C ALA A 766 13.88 12.55 32.01
N GLY A 767 13.28 11.95 33.01
CA GLY A 767 11.88 12.16 33.39
C GLY A 767 10.85 11.32 32.61
N MET A 768 11.29 10.51 31.64
CA MET A 768 10.36 9.61 30.95
C MET A 768 10.08 8.35 31.74
N MET A 769 11.05 7.82 32.41
CA MET A 769 10.94 6.64 33.28
C MET A 769 11.31 6.99 34.74
N PRO A 770 10.85 6.20 35.72
CA PRO A 770 11.23 6.45 37.13
C PRO A 770 12.73 6.27 37.39
N TYR A 771 13.37 5.37 36.68
CA TYR A 771 14.80 5.08 36.75
C TYR A 771 15.37 4.94 35.34
N PRO A 772 16.68 5.19 35.11
CA PRO A 772 17.25 5.22 33.78
C PRO A 772 17.40 3.83 33.16
N ILE A 773 17.25 3.80 31.83
CA ILE A 773 17.62 2.69 30.94
C ILE A 773 18.55 3.17 29.84
N THR A 774 19.28 2.25 29.21
CA THR A 774 20.01 2.53 27.97
C THR A 774 19.53 1.65 26.83
N LEU A 775 19.56 2.18 25.63
CA LEU A 775 19.25 1.45 24.39
C LEU A 775 20.49 1.41 23.50
N ALA A 776 20.75 0.28 22.89
CA ALA A 776 21.79 0.14 21.85
C ALA A 776 21.42 0.86 20.56
N ARG A 777 22.39 1.08 19.68
CA ARG A 777 22.21 1.56 18.30
C ARG A 777 22.96 0.65 17.33
N PRO A 778 22.26 -0.19 16.56
CA PRO A 778 20.80 -0.42 16.53
C PRO A 778 20.26 -0.97 17.85
N ALA A 779 18.95 -0.78 18.09
CA ALA A 779 18.30 -1.23 19.31
C ALA A 779 18.22 -2.76 19.38
N ASP A 780 18.41 -3.31 20.57
CA ASP A 780 18.24 -4.74 20.83
C ASP A 780 16.78 -5.14 20.65
N ARG A 781 16.53 -6.29 20.06
CA ARG A 781 15.21 -6.88 19.84
C ARG A 781 15.30 -8.39 19.66
N VAL A 782 14.19 -9.09 19.73
CA VAL A 782 14.06 -10.50 19.35
C VAL A 782 13.09 -10.59 18.20
N THR A 783 13.60 -10.97 17.03
CA THR A 783 12.85 -11.02 15.76
C THR A 783 12.24 -12.38 15.49
N ASP A 784 12.89 -13.46 15.94
CA ASP A 784 12.36 -14.81 15.83
C ASP A 784 11.29 -15.04 16.91
N GLU A 785 10.03 -15.10 16.49
CA GLU A 785 8.88 -15.31 17.36
C GLU A 785 8.90 -16.69 18.05
N THR A 786 9.74 -17.61 17.62
CA THR A 786 9.93 -18.92 18.23
C THR A 786 11.06 -18.95 19.25
N SER A 787 11.84 -17.87 19.38
CA SER A 787 12.94 -17.76 20.34
C SER A 787 12.48 -18.11 21.76
N PRO A 788 13.27 -18.89 22.52
CA PRO A 788 12.89 -19.33 23.86
C PRO A 788 12.81 -18.15 24.83
N VAL A 789 11.81 -18.21 25.71
CA VAL A 789 11.65 -17.26 26.81
C VAL A 789 11.95 -18.01 28.13
N ARG A 790 12.83 -17.47 28.94
CA ARG A 790 13.19 -18.00 30.26
C ARG A 790 12.55 -17.14 31.35
N LEU A 791 11.93 -17.78 32.33
CA LEU A 791 11.40 -17.13 33.52
C LEU A 791 12.53 -16.95 34.54
N LEU A 792 12.98 -15.69 34.73
CA LEU A 792 14.07 -15.36 35.65
C LEU A 792 13.63 -15.41 37.12
N ASP A 793 12.41 -14.92 37.40
CA ASP A 793 11.76 -15.03 38.69
C ASP A 793 10.36 -15.67 38.52
N PRO A 794 10.23 -17.01 38.51
CA PRO A 794 8.94 -17.69 38.36
C PRO A 794 7.94 -17.38 39.49
N LYS A 795 8.39 -16.76 40.59
CA LYS A 795 7.51 -16.35 41.70
C LYS A 795 7.09 -14.88 41.58
N ALA A 796 7.62 -14.15 40.65
CA ALA A 796 7.23 -12.76 40.44
C ALA A 796 5.70 -12.65 40.28
N ARG A 797 5.10 -11.63 40.89
CA ARG A 797 3.67 -11.44 40.88
C ARG A 797 3.10 -11.35 39.47
N VAL A 798 3.79 -10.67 38.58
CA VAL A 798 3.39 -10.52 37.13
C VAL A 798 3.39 -11.86 36.40
N LEU A 799 4.02 -12.90 36.93
CA LEU A 799 4.03 -14.26 36.36
C LEU A 799 3.11 -15.23 37.08
N THR A 800 2.57 -14.84 38.25
CA THR A 800 1.80 -15.76 39.08
C THR A 800 0.37 -15.30 39.39
N TYR A 801 0.03 -14.02 39.22
CA TYR A 801 -1.27 -13.47 39.55
C TYR A 801 -1.83 -12.50 38.51
N PRO A 802 -3.12 -12.66 38.13
CA PRO A 802 -4.06 -13.70 38.54
C PRO A 802 -3.88 -15.03 37.81
N ASN A 803 -3.00 -15.08 36.82
CA ASN A 803 -2.73 -16.25 35.97
C ASN A 803 -1.30 -16.75 36.23
N THR A 804 -1.13 -18.06 36.27
CA THR A 804 0.22 -18.65 36.25
C THR A 804 0.73 -18.66 34.82
N ILE A 805 1.79 -17.90 34.55
CA ILE A 805 2.44 -17.81 33.24
C ILE A 805 3.56 -18.84 33.19
N THR A 806 3.65 -19.52 32.08
CA THR A 806 4.66 -20.53 31.77
C THR A 806 5.31 -20.26 30.44
N GLU A 807 6.35 -20.97 30.09
CA GLU A 807 6.99 -20.86 28.77
C GLU A 807 6.02 -21.14 27.63
N SER A 808 4.99 -21.99 27.84
CA SER A 808 3.97 -22.28 26.83
C SER A 808 3.07 -21.08 26.47
N ASP A 809 2.98 -20.06 27.34
CA ASP A 809 2.24 -18.81 27.04
C ASP A 809 2.92 -17.97 25.95
N PHE A 810 4.15 -18.30 25.59
CA PHE A 810 4.88 -17.66 24.49
C PHE A 810 4.81 -18.44 23.18
N SER A 811 4.09 -19.56 23.15
CA SER A 811 3.84 -20.31 21.91
C SER A 811 2.78 -19.63 21.05
N GLY A 812 2.94 -19.70 19.72
CA GLY A 812 1.99 -19.10 18.77
C GLY A 812 2.04 -17.57 18.70
N TRP A 813 3.04 -16.94 19.27
CA TRP A 813 3.32 -15.53 19.03
C TRP A 813 3.67 -15.34 17.55
N ILE A 814 3.38 -14.16 17.02
CA ILE A 814 3.58 -13.81 15.63
C ILE A 814 4.53 -12.62 15.52
N GLN A 815 5.26 -12.54 14.42
CA GLN A 815 6.20 -11.48 14.10
C GLN A 815 7.18 -11.22 15.27
N ASP A 816 7.60 -9.98 15.55
CA ASP A 816 8.56 -9.71 16.62
C ASP A 816 8.09 -10.21 18.00
N ARG A 817 9.00 -10.79 18.78
CA ARG A 817 8.73 -11.08 20.18
C ARG A 817 8.92 -9.84 21.04
N THR A 818 10.02 -9.11 20.81
CA THR A 818 10.36 -7.87 21.55
C THR A 818 10.92 -6.81 20.61
N LEU A 819 10.77 -5.54 21.02
CA LEU A 819 11.23 -4.36 20.29
C LEU A 819 11.93 -3.38 21.23
N TYR A 820 13.06 -2.80 20.83
CA TYR A 820 13.79 -1.78 21.58
C TYR A 820 14.07 -2.18 23.04
N MET A 821 14.60 -3.37 23.26
CA MET A 821 14.95 -3.83 24.59
C MET A 821 16.05 -2.98 25.21
N PRO A 822 15.95 -2.66 26.51
CA PRO A 822 17.05 -2.06 27.25
C PRO A 822 18.33 -2.89 27.15
N ARG A 823 19.44 -2.26 26.79
CA ARG A 823 20.78 -2.85 26.87
C ARG A 823 21.23 -2.97 28.31
N THR A 824 20.92 -1.95 29.12
CA THR A 824 21.11 -1.90 30.55
C THR A 824 19.96 -1.16 31.21
N HIS A 825 19.71 -1.45 32.48
CA HIS A 825 18.73 -0.76 33.29
C HIS A 825 19.26 -0.53 34.72
N ALA A 826 18.70 0.42 35.43
CA ALA A 826 19.02 0.70 36.81
C ALA A 826 18.68 -0.49 37.74
N GLY A 827 19.40 -0.63 38.84
CA GLY A 827 19.24 -1.76 39.77
C GLY A 827 17.89 -1.84 40.49
N GLU A 828 17.11 -0.78 40.44
CA GLU A 828 15.75 -0.70 40.97
C GLU A 828 14.73 -1.48 40.11
N TYR A 829 15.07 -1.78 38.86
CA TYR A 829 14.28 -2.65 38.00
C TYR A 829 14.64 -4.12 38.22
N ALA A 830 13.65 -4.96 38.35
CA ALA A 830 13.77 -6.41 38.27
C ALA A 830 13.33 -6.88 36.87
N GLY A 831 14.23 -7.48 36.11
CA GLY A 831 13.93 -8.24 34.91
C GLY A 831 13.29 -9.58 35.28
N VAL A 832 12.10 -9.87 34.79
CA VAL A 832 11.37 -11.11 35.15
C VAL A 832 11.43 -12.19 34.07
N LEU A 833 11.78 -11.81 32.86
CA LEU A 833 11.92 -12.67 31.70
C LEU A 833 13.28 -12.42 31.02
N SER A 834 13.81 -13.44 30.38
CA SER A 834 14.95 -13.30 29.48
C SER A 834 14.68 -14.01 28.17
N THR A 835 15.05 -13.37 27.05
CA THR A 835 14.95 -13.95 25.72
C THR A 835 16.04 -13.37 24.79
N ASN A 836 16.38 -14.07 23.74
CA ASN A 836 17.35 -13.67 22.73
C ASN A 836 17.13 -14.45 21.44
N ASP A 837 17.50 -13.88 20.31
CA ASP A 837 17.60 -14.64 19.07
C ASP A 837 18.77 -15.64 19.11
N PRO A 838 18.75 -16.70 18.30
CA PRO A 838 19.85 -17.66 18.23
C PRO A 838 21.21 -16.96 18.03
N SER A 839 22.21 -17.40 18.78
CA SER A 839 23.59 -16.88 18.78
C SER A 839 23.78 -15.48 19.40
N GLU A 840 22.75 -14.87 19.99
CA GLU A 840 22.86 -13.63 20.74
C GLU A 840 22.92 -13.87 22.27
N PRO A 841 23.48 -12.95 23.02
CA PRO A 841 23.46 -13.05 24.49
C PRO A 841 22.02 -12.85 25.00
N PRO A 842 21.65 -13.53 26.11
CA PRO A 842 20.38 -13.30 26.78
C PRO A 842 20.20 -11.84 27.22
N ASN A 843 19.00 -11.31 27.04
CA ASN A 843 18.61 -9.96 27.48
C ASN A 843 17.40 -10.08 28.42
N ASP A 844 17.43 -9.38 29.57
CA ASP A 844 16.41 -9.42 30.62
C ASP A 844 15.41 -8.24 30.55
N GLY A 845 15.47 -7.43 29.49
CA GLY A 845 14.62 -6.28 29.26
C GLY A 845 13.21 -6.50 28.72
N PRO A 846 12.71 -7.74 28.42
CA PRO A 846 11.33 -7.92 27.93
C PRO A 846 10.26 -7.38 28.87
N ILE A 847 10.44 -7.55 30.19
CA ILE A 847 9.57 -6.98 31.24
C ILE A 847 10.46 -6.53 32.39
N LEU A 848 10.45 -5.24 32.66
CA LEU A 848 11.10 -4.62 33.81
C LEU A 848 10.05 -4.15 34.80
N VAL A 849 10.14 -4.60 36.05
CA VAL A 849 9.24 -4.22 37.13
C VAL A 849 10.00 -3.43 38.18
N ALA A 850 9.53 -2.26 38.56
CA ALA A 850 10.15 -1.44 39.58
C ALA A 850 9.11 -0.97 40.61
N LYS A 851 9.52 -0.92 41.88
CA LYS A 851 8.78 -0.19 42.93
C LYS A 851 9.14 1.29 42.80
N TYR A 852 8.12 2.17 42.72
CA TYR A 852 8.34 3.62 42.72
C TYR A 852 7.40 4.30 43.71
N GLY A 853 7.97 4.75 44.82
CA GLY A 853 7.16 5.16 45.97
C GLY A 853 6.34 3.99 46.53
N ALA A 854 5.05 4.19 46.69
CA ALA A 854 4.10 3.16 47.12
C ALA A 854 3.51 2.32 45.97
N GLY A 855 3.80 2.65 44.72
CA GLY A 855 3.23 2.01 43.53
C GLY A 855 4.21 1.11 42.79
N THR A 856 3.75 0.63 41.64
CA THR A 856 4.48 -0.29 40.77
C THR A 856 4.53 0.26 39.35
N TYR A 857 5.73 0.35 38.81
CA TYR A 857 5.98 0.70 37.41
C TYR A 857 6.41 -0.54 36.63
N VAL A 858 5.78 -0.79 35.50
CA VAL A 858 6.11 -1.89 34.61
C VAL A 858 6.46 -1.32 33.24
N TYR A 859 7.63 -1.66 32.73
CA TYR A 859 8.01 -1.39 31.35
C TYR A 859 8.09 -2.70 30.60
N THR A 860 7.45 -2.80 29.44
CA THR A 860 7.50 -4.01 28.62
C THR A 860 7.83 -3.71 27.17
N THR A 861 8.76 -4.49 26.63
CA THR A 861 9.19 -4.43 25.23
C THR A 861 8.55 -5.53 24.37
N LEU A 862 7.69 -6.36 24.97
CA LEU A 862 6.94 -7.38 24.27
C LEU A 862 5.94 -6.75 23.28
N ALA A 863 5.82 -7.34 22.09
CA ALA A 863 5.01 -6.80 20.98
C ALA A 863 3.49 -7.08 21.17
N PHE A 864 2.90 -6.70 22.30
CA PHE A 864 1.48 -6.96 22.63
C PHE A 864 0.52 -6.37 21.59
N PHE A 865 0.84 -5.22 20.99
CA PHE A 865 0.02 -4.57 19.98
C PHE A 865 -0.17 -5.42 18.70
N ARG A 866 0.71 -6.41 18.48
CA ARG A 866 0.58 -7.41 17.40
C ARG A 866 -0.15 -8.65 17.89
N GLN A 867 0.18 -9.13 19.10
CA GLN A 867 -0.31 -10.40 19.61
C GLN A 867 -1.79 -10.35 19.96
N LEU A 868 -2.22 -9.29 20.68
CA LEU A 868 -3.59 -9.19 21.16
C LEU A 868 -4.63 -9.09 20.01
N PRO A 869 -4.44 -8.26 18.98
CA PRO A 869 -5.40 -8.22 17.85
C PRO A 869 -5.47 -9.52 17.03
N ASN A 870 -4.44 -10.35 17.11
CA ASN A 870 -4.37 -11.63 16.41
C ASN A 870 -4.88 -12.82 17.24
N GLY A 871 -5.30 -12.59 18.47
CA GLY A 871 -5.93 -13.63 19.30
C GLY A 871 -4.93 -14.55 20.02
N VAL A 872 -3.70 -14.08 20.34
CA VAL A 872 -2.69 -14.92 21.01
C VAL A 872 -3.06 -15.09 22.50
N PRO A 873 -3.42 -16.32 22.96
CA PRO A 873 -3.97 -16.50 24.29
C PRO A 873 -2.98 -16.19 25.42
N GLY A 874 -1.72 -16.61 25.28
CA GLY A 874 -0.70 -16.38 26.29
C GLY A 874 -0.37 -14.90 26.47
N ALA A 875 -0.41 -14.11 25.39
CA ALA A 875 -0.23 -12.68 25.44
C ALA A 875 -1.37 -12.02 26.26
N ALA A 876 -2.63 -12.45 26.06
CA ALA A 876 -3.77 -11.95 26.82
C ALA A 876 -3.62 -12.25 28.33
N ARG A 877 -3.22 -13.49 28.70
CA ARG A 877 -2.97 -13.90 30.08
C ARG A 877 -1.90 -13.06 30.76
N LEU A 878 -0.77 -12.90 30.08
CA LEU A 878 0.37 -12.12 30.58
C LEU A 878 0.01 -10.64 30.71
N PHE A 879 -0.65 -10.05 29.71
CA PHE A 879 -1.03 -8.64 29.77
C PHE A 879 -1.97 -8.34 30.96
N VAL A 880 -2.96 -9.21 31.23
CA VAL A 880 -3.83 -9.11 32.40
C VAL A 880 -3.02 -9.14 33.71
N ASN A 881 -1.99 -9.97 33.80
CA ASN A 881 -1.11 -10.02 34.96
C ASN A 881 -0.31 -8.69 35.15
N LEU A 882 0.16 -8.07 34.06
CA LEU A 882 0.85 -6.77 34.15
C LEU A 882 -0.05 -5.70 34.78
N LEU A 883 -1.36 -5.72 34.49
CA LEU A 883 -2.33 -4.78 35.08
C LEU A 883 -2.53 -5.02 36.59
N ALA A 884 -2.27 -6.22 37.08
CA ALA A 884 -2.39 -6.63 38.48
C ALA A 884 -1.04 -6.72 39.21
N ALA A 885 -0.03 -6.01 38.72
CA ALA A 885 1.35 -6.09 39.25
C ALA A 885 1.49 -5.65 40.72
N LYS A 886 0.64 -4.73 41.20
CA LYS A 886 0.66 -4.31 42.62
C LYS A 886 0.03 -5.39 43.51
N ALA A 887 0.73 -5.77 44.58
CA ALA A 887 0.15 -6.62 45.59
C ALA A 887 -0.99 -5.87 46.32
N PRO A 888 -2.11 -6.53 46.68
CA PRO A 888 -3.10 -5.92 47.58
C PRO A 888 -2.41 -5.59 48.90
N GLU A 889 -2.71 -4.42 49.46
CA GLU A 889 -2.32 -4.12 50.83
C GLU A 889 -2.92 -5.21 51.72
N LYS A 890 -2.11 -5.83 52.61
CA LYS A 890 -2.63 -6.70 53.64
C LYS A 890 -3.61 -5.85 54.47
N VAL A 891 -4.88 -6.12 54.37
CA VAL A 891 -5.85 -5.62 55.32
C VAL A 891 -5.42 -6.20 56.68
N VAL A 892 -4.74 -5.41 57.48
CA VAL A 892 -4.56 -5.73 58.89
C VAL A 892 -5.94 -5.61 59.50
N VAL A 893 -6.63 -6.76 59.64
CA VAL A 893 -7.87 -6.82 60.45
C VAL A 893 -7.41 -6.54 61.87
N PRO A 894 -7.98 -5.50 62.56
CA PRO A 894 -7.58 -5.14 63.87
C PRO A 894 -7.92 -6.24 64.90
#